data_990e66097f4127746c739e890c49effa
#
_entry.id   990e66097f4127746c739e890c49effa
#
_cell.length_a   1.000
_cell.length_b   1.000
_cell.length_c   1.000
_cell.angle_alpha   90.00
_cell.angle_beta   90.00
_cell.angle_gamma   90.00
#
_symmetry.space_group_name_H-M   'P 1'
#
loop_
_entity.id
_entity.type
_entity.pdbx_description
1 polymer ?
#
loop_
_entity_poly.entity_id
_entity_poly.type
_entity_poly.pdbx_seq_one_letter_code
_entity_poly.pdbx_strand_id
1 'polypeptide(L)'
;RSRGLGDVYKRQFLNQFMSWLKSMSVDFKITIANEFQSIDEFLEKIRGKQNSKAYPQIDKGIKEWTREKLENSNPNVTTLRYFTVSCRANSLEEATILLNALDTTIQQMFAKWRGKILLLNGEERLKCLHALLRPGKKDEEQYIYLDETGKHDWKNDVMPQTIKQYSNFMIFDKTQYVSVLFGWKYSRALKPDELMRSFSYVDFPSFITLDFSPVPADVINEKLVAAAMNNEKSISEEEEAKRKKNIIVSGPSYAKQRKKDEIEGYMDLVNDNDETGFFLNFLFVATAADETTLAQRVEQLKETGKAQGVVISTADYTQLKALNTALPFAGRQVDYMRFFLSSSMVAMQPYFAQDILDPGGYFYGLNLTTKRLIFGNRKLLMNPHAIIVGHTGSGKSVLIKATEIFQTLISTSDDILILDPQNEFKEIVEKYGGSYFDLTPKSKIYINGFEVSDAVFYADKDTKEKFIATQTKYAKSLVAAIMTNILFTQEHATVVSRATRKMFDKIFAQKRLKKQATLRMLREEIKLELENAKDDYDRSIIKPIYNSLEEYTEGSCDMLAYPSTVRLDNRMIGFGLKNVPPDNWEPVMVTVMHYTSTRMEYNQEAQRATHFIVDETQVVSRKGTSAEQLNTAVATFRKYGGICTMAMQNITAALENKMLKELFSNCNYKCFLDQGGADANALAQIQELSQTEFNALNSEEVGKGVMVWGKKVVLFDAKISKENELYPLINTNFHEKAKEAEKKKQKQRQEQQESNDRIEEIILQMAELAPVTVRDLLSVLEITQEEAEKQLSFLCQQGYLIKSEEAGNIRYQKAG
;
A
#
# COMPACT_ATOMS: atom_id res chain seq x y z
N ARG A 1 14.90 -18.89 22.80
CA ARG A 1 14.36 -20.01 21.97
C ARG A 1 12.95 -19.66 21.49
N SER A 2 12.75 -18.55 20.82
CA SER A 2 11.52 -18.25 20.07
C SER A 2 11.86 -18.31 18.58
N ARG A 3 11.69 -19.47 17.97
CA ARG A 3 11.51 -19.55 16.54
C ARG A 3 10.17 -18.86 16.26
N GLY A 4 10.20 -17.76 15.50
CA GLY A 4 9.02 -16.94 15.28
C GLY A 4 7.86 -17.75 14.70
N LEU A 5 6.63 -17.39 15.07
CA LEU A 5 5.40 -17.99 14.55
C LEU A 5 5.33 -17.89 13.00
N GLY A 6 5.96 -16.90 12.37
CA GLY A 6 6.11 -16.82 10.92
C GLY A 6 6.80 -18.04 10.29
N ASP A 7 7.79 -18.64 10.97
CA ASP A 7 8.42 -19.88 10.54
C ASP A 7 7.48 -21.08 10.65
N VAL A 8 6.48 -21.03 11.54
CA VAL A 8 5.48 -22.10 11.70
C VAL A 8 4.50 -22.09 10.53
N TYR A 9 3.96 -20.94 10.16
CA TYR A 9 3.06 -20.80 9.00
C TYR A 9 3.76 -21.15 7.69
N LYS A 10 5.01 -20.75 7.55
CA LYS A 10 5.84 -21.09 6.40
C LYS A 10 6.04 -22.61 6.29
N ARG A 11 6.39 -23.26 7.40
CA ARG A 11 6.48 -24.73 7.47
C ARG A 11 5.13 -25.38 7.18
N GLN A 12 4.06 -24.84 7.73
CA GLN A 12 2.72 -25.35 7.46
C GLN A 12 2.38 -25.27 5.97
N PHE A 13 2.68 -24.15 5.31
CA PHE A 13 2.49 -24.01 3.87
C PHE A 13 3.35 -24.99 3.07
N LEU A 14 4.63 -25.12 3.41
CA LEU A 14 5.54 -26.06 2.74
C LEU A 14 5.07 -27.52 2.92
N ASN A 15 4.58 -27.87 4.11
CA ASN A 15 4.00 -29.19 4.36
C ASN A 15 2.70 -29.41 3.57
N GLN A 16 1.87 -28.39 3.45
CA GLN A 16 0.66 -28.46 2.61
C GLN A 16 1.00 -28.59 1.13
N PHE A 17 2.04 -27.89 0.65
CA PHE A 17 2.52 -28.02 -0.73
C PHE A 17 3.08 -29.43 -0.98
N MET A 18 3.84 -29.97 -0.07
CA MET A 18 4.35 -31.35 -0.14
C MET A 18 3.21 -32.36 -0.16
N SER A 19 2.24 -32.21 0.74
CA SER A 19 1.06 -33.08 0.79
C SER A 19 0.28 -33.04 -0.52
N TRP A 20 0.23 -31.90 -1.14
CA TRP A 20 -0.37 -31.72 -2.45
C TRP A 20 0.42 -32.42 -3.56
N LEU A 21 1.70 -32.23 -3.63
CA LEU A 21 2.54 -32.94 -4.58
C LEU A 21 2.29 -34.44 -4.49
N LYS A 22 2.25 -34.99 -3.28
CA LYS A 22 1.97 -36.42 -3.03
C LYS A 22 0.59 -36.87 -3.55
N SER A 23 -0.39 -35.97 -3.62
CA SER A 23 -1.73 -36.29 -4.13
C SER A 23 -1.84 -36.26 -5.66
N MET A 24 -0.84 -35.72 -6.36
CA MET A 24 -0.84 -35.63 -7.82
C MET A 24 -0.39 -36.93 -8.47
N SER A 25 -1.28 -37.55 -9.24
CA SER A 25 -1.04 -38.82 -9.96
C SER A 25 -0.89 -38.65 -11.46
N VAL A 26 -0.99 -37.43 -11.97
CA VAL A 26 -0.90 -37.11 -13.42
C VAL A 26 0.23 -36.14 -13.69
N ASP A 27 0.71 -36.12 -14.93
CA ASP A 27 1.69 -35.12 -15.39
C ASP A 27 1.10 -33.72 -15.27
N PHE A 28 1.88 -32.79 -14.74
CA PHE A 28 1.48 -31.40 -14.63
C PHE A 28 2.66 -30.45 -14.80
N LYS A 29 2.36 -29.22 -15.18
CA LYS A 29 3.35 -28.14 -15.33
C LYS A 29 2.93 -26.92 -14.49
N ILE A 30 3.93 -26.26 -13.95
CA ILE A 30 3.79 -24.91 -13.39
C ILE A 30 4.67 -23.99 -14.21
N THR A 31 4.04 -23.11 -14.98
CA THR A 31 4.76 -22.11 -15.78
C THR A 31 4.64 -20.75 -15.11
N ILE A 32 5.76 -20.14 -14.80
CA ILE A 32 5.88 -18.79 -14.24
C ILE A 32 6.30 -17.91 -15.41
N ALA A 33 5.40 -17.06 -15.88
CA ALA A 33 5.64 -16.17 -16.99
C ALA A 33 5.84 -14.74 -16.50
N ASN A 34 6.90 -14.12 -16.94
CA ASN A 34 7.16 -12.70 -16.79
C ASN A 34 6.78 -12.01 -18.09
N GLU A 35 5.53 -11.53 -18.17
CA GLU A 35 4.96 -10.93 -19.36
C GLU A 35 5.16 -9.42 -19.36
N PHE A 36 5.35 -8.85 -20.55
CA PHE A 36 5.45 -7.42 -20.72
C PHE A 36 4.06 -6.80 -20.57
N GLN A 37 3.92 -5.83 -19.67
CA GLN A 37 2.69 -5.06 -19.51
C GLN A 37 2.96 -3.58 -19.74
N SER A 38 2.08 -2.90 -20.48
CA SER A 38 2.13 -1.45 -20.58
C SER A 38 1.86 -0.82 -19.22
N ILE A 39 2.78 0.02 -18.76
CA ILE A 39 2.66 0.71 -17.47
C ILE A 39 1.42 1.59 -17.43
N ASP A 40 1.15 2.32 -18.50
CA ASP A 40 0.04 3.26 -18.56
C ASP A 40 -1.30 2.54 -18.50
N GLU A 41 -1.48 1.43 -19.24
CA GLU A 41 -2.68 0.59 -19.16
C GLU A 41 -2.87 -0.05 -17.78
N PHE A 42 -1.77 -0.52 -17.19
CA PHE A 42 -1.80 -1.06 -15.83
C PHE A 42 -2.26 0.00 -14.82
N LEU A 43 -1.70 1.19 -14.90
CA LEU A 43 -2.07 2.30 -14.01
C LEU A 43 -3.51 2.76 -14.23
N GLU A 44 -4.00 2.82 -15.46
CA GLU A 44 -5.39 3.14 -15.76
C GLU A 44 -6.37 2.11 -15.18
N LYS A 45 -6.08 0.83 -15.34
CA LYS A 45 -6.92 -0.25 -14.80
C LYS A 45 -6.99 -0.25 -13.27
N ILE A 46 -5.88 0.03 -12.59
CA ILE A 46 -5.79 -0.05 -11.13
C ILE A 46 -6.29 1.22 -10.45
N ARG A 47 -5.92 2.40 -10.92
CA ARG A 47 -6.25 3.67 -10.25
C ARG A 47 -7.72 4.06 -10.27
N GLY A 48 -8.51 3.57 -11.20
CA GLY A 48 -9.89 4.02 -11.37
C GLY A 48 -10.02 5.48 -11.85
N LYS A 49 -11.24 6.04 -11.80
CA LYS A 49 -11.49 7.43 -12.20
C LYS A 49 -10.90 8.39 -11.17
N GLN A 50 -10.10 9.36 -11.62
CA GLN A 50 -9.48 10.37 -10.77
C GLN A 50 -9.97 11.77 -11.13
N ASN A 51 -10.13 12.62 -10.11
CA ASN A 51 -10.49 14.04 -10.28
C ASN A 51 -9.24 14.91 -10.48
N SER A 52 -8.46 14.59 -11.50
CA SER A 52 -7.20 15.28 -11.82
C SER A 52 -7.38 16.76 -12.12
N LYS A 53 -8.56 17.16 -12.63
CA LYS A 53 -8.87 18.56 -12.93
C LYS A 53 -9.02 19.41 -11.67
N ALA A 54 -9.58 18.85 -10.59
CA ALA A 54 -9.77 19.57 -9.33
C ALA A 54 -8.46 19.72 -8.52
N TYR A 55 -7.55 18.74 -8.66
CA TYR A 55 -6.31 18.67 -7.88
C TYR A 55 -5.09 18.36 -8.76
N PRO A 56 -4.73 19.23 -9.73
CA PRO A 56 -3.71 18.92 -10.74
C PRO A 56 -2.31 18.71 -10.14
N GLN A 57 -1.94 19.44 -9.11
CA GLN A 57 -0.65 19.31 -8.43
C GLN A 57 -0.54 17.97 -7.71
N ILE A 58 -1.62 17.53 -7.04
CA ILE A 58 -1.64 16.22 -6.35
C ILE A 58 -1.54 15.09 -7.38
N ASP A 59 -2.33 15.15 -8.45
CA ASP A 59 -2.32 14.13 -9.51
C ASP A 59 -0.93 14.00 -10.16
N LYS A 60 -0.31 15.13 -10.49
CA LYS A 60 1.03 15.16 -11.07
C LYS A 60 2.05 14.54 -10.11
N GLY A 61 2.06 14.97 -8.86
CA GLY A 61 3.03 14.47 -7.87
C GLY A 61 2.85 12.99 -7.54
N ILE A 62 1.61 12.47 -7.49
CA ILE A 62 1.37 11.03 -7.33
C ILE A 62 1.83 10.23 -8.56
N LYS A 63 1.65 10.78 -9.78
CA LYS A 63 2.17 10.16 -11.00
C LYS A 63 3.70 10.13 -11.02
N GLU A 64 4.36 11.22 -10.64
CA GLU A 64 5.81 11.30 -10.51
C GLU A 64 6.33 10.30 -9.47
N TRP A 65 5.72 10.26 -8.27
CA TRP A 65 6.07 9.29 -7.24
C TRP A 65 5.92 7.84 -7.73
N THR A 66 4.84 7.57 -8.45
CA THR A 66 4.62 6.24 -9.03
C THR A 66 5.69 5.91 -10.08
N ARG A 67 6.06 6.87 -10.96
CA ARG A 67 7.13 6.68 -11.97
C ARG A 67 8.50 6.46 -11.32
N GLU A 68 8.86 7.25 -10.31
CA GLU A 68 10.10 7.06 -9.55
C GLU A 68 10.22 5.64 -8.99
N LYS A 69 9.11 5.12 -8.41
CA LYS A 69 9.10 3.74 -7.93
C LYS A 69 9.12 2.72 -9.07
N LEU A 70 8.57 3.05 -10.21
CA LEU A 70 8.64 2.22 -11.41
C LEU A 70 10.07 2.10 -11.94
N GLU A 71 10.84 3.17 -11.98
CA GLU A 71 12.24 3.15 -12.42
C GLU A 71 13.11 2.24 -11.54
N ASN A 72 12.77 2.14 -10.24
CA ASN A 72 13.42 1.26 -9.28
C ASN A 72 12.77 -0.13 -9.16
N SER A 73 11.76 -0.42 -9.98
CA SER A 73 11.01 -1.67 -10.00
C SER A 73 11.29 -2.44 -11.29
N ASN A 74 10.68 -3.62 -11.43
CA ASN A 74 10.52 -4.29 -12.70
C ASN A 74 9.14 -3.95 -13.32
N PRO A 75 8.96 -2.72 -13.80
CA PRO A 75 7.63 -2.16 -14.07
C PRO A 75 6.95 -2.81 -15.26
N ASN A 76 7.76 -3.29 -16.19
CA ASN A 76 7.30 -3.83 -17.46
C ASN A 76 7.00 -5.32 -17.41
N VAL A 77 7.06 -5.94 -16.21
CA VAL A 77 6.97 -7.39 -16.10
C VAL A 77 5.91 -7.78 -15.06
N THR A 78 4.79 -8.31 -15.53
CA THR A 78 3.80 -8.97 -14.66
C THR A 78 4.11 -10.46 -14.59
N THR A 79 4.26 -10.99 -13.38
CA THR A 79 4.49 -12.44 -13.19
C THR A 79 3.15 -13.15 -13.08
N LEU A 80 2.80 -13.94 -14.07
CA LEU A 80 1.65 -14.82 -14.09
C LEU A 80 2.09 -16.25 -13.77
N ARG A 81 1.20 -17.05 -13.25
CA ARG A 81 1.45 -18.46 -12.94
C ARG A 81 0.37 -19.30 -13.57
N TYR A 82 0.78 -20.12 -14.51
CA TYR A 82 -0.10 -21.05 -15.22
C TYR A 82 0.10 -22.45 -14.67
N PHE A 83 -0.99 -23.09 -14.34
CA PHE A 83 -1.01 -24.47 -13.91
C PHE A 83 -1.66 -25.32 -15.00
N THR A 84 -0.90 -26.27 -15.55
CA THR A 84 -1.36 -27.14 -16.64
C THR A 84 -1.36 -28.57 -16.18
N VAL A 85 -2.47 -29.25 -16.31
CA VAL A 85 -2.58 -30.70 -16.08
C VAL A 85 -2.83 -31.41 -17.39
N SER A 86 -2.36 -32.65 -17.50
CA SER A 86 -2.63 -33.51 -18.63
C SER A 86 -2.99 -34.90 -18.16
N CYS A 87 -3.96 -35.51 -18.84
CA CYS A 87 -4.32 -36.90 -18.62
C CYS A 87 -4.37 -37.65 -19.95
N ARG A 88 -4.19 -38.96 -19.86
CA ARG A 88 -4.43 -39.87 -20.99
C ARG A 88 -5.83 -40.42 -20.87
N ALA A 89 -6.62 -40.42 -21.94
CA ALA A 89 -7.97 -40.96 -21.97
C ALA A 89 -8.24 -41.57 -23.34
N ASN A 90 -9.14 -42.55 -23.40
CA ASN A 90 -9.50 -43.24 -24.62
C ASN A 90 -10.66 -42.55 -25.37
N SER A 91 -11.40 -41.66 -24.68
CA SER A 91 -12.48 -40.86 -25.26
C SER A 91 -12.54 -39.46 -24.70
N LEU A 92 -13.22 -38.54 -25.38
CA LEU A 92 -13.45 -37.18 -24.92
C LEU A 92 -14.27 -37.13 -23.61
N GLU A 93 -15.25 -38.05 -23.49
CA GLU A 93 -16.10 -38.16 -22.29
C GLU A 93 -15.26 -38.55 -21.07
N GLU A 94 -14.41 -39.58 -21.23
CA GLU A 94 -13.49 -40.02 -20.17
C GLU A 94 -12.52 -38.88 -19.78
N ALA A 95 -11.94 -38.20 -20.77
CA ALA A 95 -11.06 -37.05 -20.54
C ALA A 95 -11.77 -35.93 -19.75
N THR A 96 -13.03 -35.64 -20.10
CA THR A 96 -13.83 -34.60 -19.43
C THR A 96 -14.10 -34.97 -17.96
N ILE A 97 -14.45 -36.21 -17.68
CA ILE A 97 -14.69 -36.69 -16.32
C ILE A 97 -13.39 -36.58 -15.48
N LEU A 98 -12.27 -37.05 -16.02
CA LEU A 98 -10.98 -37.00 -15.32
C LEU A 98 -10.51 -35.58 -15.06
N LEU A 99 -10.59 -34.69 -16.07
CA LEU A 99 -10.16 -33.28 -15.92
C LEU A 99 -11.05 -32.49 -14.95
N ASN A 100 -12.38 -32.74 -14.95
CA ASN A 100 -13.28 -32.10 -13.99
C ASN A 100 -13.01 -32.56 -12.56
N ALA A 101 -12.68 -33.83 -12.34
CA ALA A 101 -12.30 -34.31 -11.02
C ALA A 101 -10.97 -33.67 -10.54
N LEU A 102 -9.99 -33.57 -11.44
CA LEU A 102 -8.72 -32.88 -11.17
C LEU A 102 -8.93 -31.40 -10.87
N ASP A 103 -9.74 -30.69 -11.66
CA ASP A 103 -10.05 -29.29 -11.43
C ASP A 103 -10.64 -29.07 -10.03
N THR A 104 -11.63 -29.88 -9.66
CA THR A 104 -12.24 -29.82 -8.32
C THR A 104 -11.18 -29.98 -7.21
N THR A 105 -10.30 -30.96 -7.36
CA THR A 105 -9.22 -31.24 -6.40
C THR A 105 -8.25 -30.07 -6.28
N ILE A 106 -7.85 -29.50 -7.42
CA ILE A 106 -6.93 -28.37 -7.48
C ILE A 106 -7.56 -27.12 -6.87
N GLN A 107 -8.84 -26.82 -7.20
CA GLN A 107 -9.55 -25.67 -6.64
C GLN A 107 -9.68 -25.77 -5.11
N GLN A 108 -10.07 -26.93 -4.59
CA GLN A 108 -10.15 -27.17 -3.12
C GLN A 108 -8.83 -26.91 -2.43
N MET A 109 -7.75 -27.25 -3.07
CA MET A 109 -6.41 -27.13 -2.53
C MET A 109 -5.91 -25.68 -2.54
N PHE A 110 -6.09 -24.97 -3.64
CA PHE A 110 -5.80 -23.52 -3.66
C PHE A 110 -6.66 -22.78 -2.64
N ALA A 111 -7.90 -23.20 -2.42
CA ALA A 111 -8.76 -22.65 -1.36
C ALA A 111 -8.15 -22.88 0.05
N LYS A 112 -7.57 -24.05 0.33
CA LYS A 112 -6.84 -24.32 1.60
C LYS A 112 -5.64 -23.39 1.76
N TRP A 113 -4.94 -23.07 0.68
CA TRP A 113 -3.85 -22.08 0.68
C TRP A 113 -4.34 -20.64 0.67
N ARG A 114 -5.68 -20.41 0.71
CA ARG A 114 -6.30 -19.10 0.59
C ARG A 114 -5.92 -18.39 -0.72
N GLY A 115 -5.51 -19.17 -1.70
CA GLY A 115 -5.26 -18.75 -3.07
C GLY A 115 -6.54 -18.86 -3.91
N LYS A 116 -6.52 -18.24 -5.08
CA LYS A 116 -7.57 -18.36 -6.10
C LYS A 116 -6.90 -18.86 -7.37
N ILE A 117 -7.51 -19.86 -7.99
CA ILE A 117 -7.16 -20.34 -9.32
C ILE A 117 -8.36 -20.16 -10.25
N LEU A 118 -8.10 -19.76 -11.48
CA LEU A 118 -9.11 -19.54 -12.51
C LEU A 118 -8.87 -20.53 -13.64
N LEU A 119 -9.92 -21.19 -14.07
CA LEU A 119 -9.89 -22.03 -15.26
C LEU A 119 -9.90 -21.13 -16.49
N LEU A 120 -8.88 -21.25 -17.34
CA LEU A 120 -8.80 -20.50 -18.60
C LEU A 120 -9.68 -21.16 -19.67
N ASN A 121 -10.48 -20.38 -20.35
CA ASN A 121 -11.18 -20.80 -21.55
C ASN A 121 -10.22 -20.89 -22.75
N GLY A 122 -10.74 -21.32 -23.92
CA GLY A 122 -9.92 -21.49 -25.14
C GLY A 122 -9.25 -20.20 -25.59
N GLU A 123 -9.96 -19.08 -25.58
CA GLU A 123 -9.45 -17.78 -26.00
C GLU A 123 -8.38 -17.26 -25.02
N GLU A 124 -8.62 -17.35 -23.73
CA GLU A 124 -7.66 -16.96 -22.71
C GLU A 124 -6.36 -17.77 -22.80
N ARG A 125 -6.45 -19.07 -23.14
CA ARG A 125 -5.27 -19.92 -23.38
C ARG A 125 -4.48 -19.47 -24.61
N LEU A 126 -5.17 -19.09 -25.70
CA LEU A 126 -4.52 -18.57 -26.88
C LEU A 126 -3.83 -17.22 -26.63
N LYS A 127 -4.46 -16.33 -25.85
CA LYS A 127 -3.84 -15.08 -25.38
C LYS A 127 -2.57 -15.35 -24.56
N CYS A 128 -2.61 -16.32 -23.65
CA CYS A 128 -1.44 -16.75 -22.90
C CYS A 128 -0.29 -17.21 -23.81
N LEU A 129 -0.60 -18.09 -24.76
CA LEU A 129 0.42 -18.58 -25.72
C LEU A 129 0.98 -17.46 -26.61
N HIS A 130 0.11 -16.55 -27.05
CA HIS A 130 0.53 -15.38 -27.82
C HIS A 130 1.53 -14.52 -27.02
N ALA A 131 1.23 -14.20 -25.75
CA ALA A 131 2.11 -13.42 -24.90
C ALA A 131 3.48 -14.08 -24.67
N LEU A 132 3.53 -15.42 -24.58
CA LEU A 132 4.78 -16.17 -24.41
C LEU A 132 5.60 -16.29 -25.69
N LEU A 133 4.95 -16.39 -26.86
CA LEU A 133 5.60 -16.61 -28.15
C LEU A 133 5.92 -15.29 -28.87
N ARG A 134 5.23 -14.20 -28.54
CA ARG A 134 5.44 -12.87 -29.13
C ARG A 134 5.63 -11.79 -28.05
N PRO A 135 6.55 -11.96 -27.07
CA PRO A 135 6.75 -10.98 -26.02
C PRO A 135 7.20 -9.64 -26.60
N GLY A 136 6.60 -8.55 -26.12
CA GLY A 136 6.96 -7.18 -26.49
C GLY A 136 6.21 -6.60 -27.70
N LYS A 137 5.33 -7.35 -28.37
CA LYS A 137 4.38 -6.74 -29.30
C LYS A 137 3.20 -6.17 -28.51
N LYS A 138 2.93 -4.88 -28.71
CA LYS A 138 1.74 -4.21 -28.14
C LYS A 138 0.48 -4.75 -28.82
N ASP A 139 -0.61 -4.84 -28.05
CA ASP A 139 -1.96 -5.24 -28.50
C ASP A 139 -2.64 -4.22 -29.44
N GLU A 140 -1.90 -3.59 -30.33
CA GLU A 140 -2.45 -2.63 -31.31
C GLU A 140 -3.18 -3.35 -32.46
N GLU A 141 -2.95 -4.64 -32.65
CA GLU A 141 -3.68 -5.47 -33.61
C GLU A 141 -4.75 -6.26 -32.90
N GLN A 142 -5.97 -6.12 -33.36
CA GLN A 142 -7.13 -6.88 -32.87
C GLN A 142 -7.01 -8.32 -33.34
N TYR A 143 -6.49 -9.21 -32.51
CA TYR A 143 -6.35 -10.62 -32.85
C TYR A 143 -7.70 -11.34 -32.73
N ILE A 144 -8.03 -12.14 -33.73
CA ILE A 144 -9.21 -13.01 -33.75
C ILE A 144 -8.71 -14.43 -33.50
N TYR A 145 -8.57 -14.80 -32.24
CA TYR A 145 -8.04 -16.13 -31.87
C TYR A 145 -9.00 -17.27 -32.21
N LEU A 146 -10.31 -17.04 -32.11
CA LEU A 146 -11.34 -18.01 -32.43
C LEU A 146 -12.36 -17.35 -33.36
N ASP A 147 -12.53 -17.91 -34.54
CA ASP A 147 -13.52 -17.48 -35.56
C ASP A 147 -14.59 -18.53 -35.76
N GLU A 148 -15.84 -18.17 -35.48
CA GLU A 148 -17.00 -19.03 -35.64
C GLU A 148 -17.18 -19.48 -37.12
N THR A 149 -16.68 -18.70 -38.08
CA THR A 149 -16.76 -19.04 -39.51
C THR A 149 -15.73 -20.07 -39.94
N GLY A 150 -14.74 -20.39 -39.13
CA GLY A 150 -13.63 -21.32 -39.40
C GLY A 150 -12.70 -20.87 -40.50
N LYS A 151 -12.79 -19.63 -40.98
CA LYS A 151 -11.93 -19.09 -42.06
C LYS A 151 -10.62 -18.55 -41.59
N HIS A 152 -10.56 -18.16 -40.31
CA HIS A 152 -9.32 -17.64 -39.70
C HIS A 152 -8.55 -18.76 -38.98
N ASP A 153 -7.28 -18.92 -39.32
CA ASP A 153 -6.40 -19.85 -38.58
C ASP A 153 -5.77 -19.14 -37.39
N TRP A 154 -6.26 -19.38 -36.20
CA TRP A 154 -5.78 -18.82 -34.94
C TRP A 154 -4.27 -19.05 -34.70
N LYS A 155 -3.68 -20.05 -35.35
CA LYS A 155 -2.23 -20.30 -35.23
C LYS A 155 -1.40 -19.14 -35.76
N ASN A 156 -1.90 -18.43 -36.78
CA ASN A 156 -1.24 -17.27 -37.35
C ASN A 156 -1.20 -16.10 -36.36
N ASP A 157 -2.13 -16.02 -35.42
CA ASP A 157 -2.14 -14.98 -34.42
C ASP A 157 -1.20 -15.31 -33.27
N VAL A 158 -1.09 -16.57 -32.90
CA VAL A 158 -0.33 -17.04 -31.73
C VAL A 158 1.13 -17.30 -32.08
N MET A 159 1.40 -17.97 -33.20
CA MET A 159 2.74 -18.41 -33.58
C MET A 159 3.54 -17.28 -34.23
N PRO A 160 4.87 -17.21 -34.03
CA PRO A 160 5.75 -16.39 -34.87
C PRO A 160 5.63 -16.81 -36.34
N GLN A 161 5.67 -15.84 -37.26
CA GLN A 161 5.58 -16.12 -38.69
C GLN A 161 6.83 -16.87 -39.19
N THR A 162 7.97 -16.59 -38.57
CA THR A 162 9.24 -17.25 -38.91
C THR A 162 10.01 -17.62 -37.66
N ILE A 163 10.54 -18.86 -37.64
CA ILE A 163 11.45 -19.32 -36.58
C ILE A 163 12.73 -19.78 -37.25
N LYS A 164 13.83 -19.11 -36.93
CA LYS A 164 15.16 -19.51 -37.40
C LYS A 164 15.94 -20.08 -36.22
N GLN A 165 16.33 -21.34 -36.32
CA GLN A 165 17.02 -22.05 -35.23
C GLN A 165 18.53 -22.04 -35.44
N TYR A 166 19.24 -21.72 -34.35
CA TYR A 166 20.71 -21.87 -34.24
C TYR A 166 21.03 -22.94 -33.19
N SER A 167 22.29 -23.19 -32.92
CA SER A 167 22.71 -24.22 -31.97
C SER A 167 22.16 -23.94 -30.54
N ASN A 168 22.25 -22.71 -30.05
CA ASN A 168 22.01 -22.31 -28.69
C ASN A 168 20.92 -21.25 -28.51
N PHE A 169 20.32 -20.76 -29.60
CA PHE A 169 19.17 -19.82 -29.56
C PHE A 169 18.33 -19.93 -30.85
N MET A 170 17.21 -19.23 -30.86
CA MET A 170 16.30 -19.08 -32.01
C MET A 170 16.04 -17.61 -32.27
N ILE A 171 15.68 -17.26 -33.50
CA ILE A 171 15.20 -15.92 -33.86
C ILE A 171 13.76 -16.02 -34.36
N PHE A 172 12.85 -15.29 -33.73
CA PHE A 172 11.45 -15.16 -34.10
C PHE A 172 11.25 -13.86 -34.88
N ASP A 173 10.56 -13.92 -36.00
CA ASP A 173 10.17 -12.78 -36.83
C ASP A 173 11.33 -11.80 -37.13
N LYS A 174 12.57 -12.28 -37.20
CA LYS A 174 13.81 -11.53 -37.41
C LYS A 174 14.16 -10.49 -36.36
N THR A 175 13.35 -10.30 -35.35
CA THR A 175 13.46 -9.22 -34.35
C THR A 175 13.61 -9.70 -32.92
N GLN A 176 13.29 -10.95 -32.64
CA GLN A 176 13.29 -11.47 -31.29
C GLN A 176 14.18 -12.68 -31.14
N TYR A 177 15.14 -12.60 -30.26
CA TYR A 177 16.08 -13.64 -29.90
C TYR A 177 15.60 -14.42 -28.70
N VAL A 178 15.57 -15.74 -28.77
CA VAL A 178 15.03 -16.63 -27.75
C VAL A 178 15.99 -17.74 -27.44
N SER A 179 16.34 -17.99 -26.21
CA SER A 179 17.15 -19.13 -25.78
C SER A 179 16.46 -19.93 -24.69
N VAL A 180 16.47 -21.24 -24.81
CA VAL A 180 15.95 -22.17 -23.83
C VAL A 180 17.10 -22.83 -23.09
N LEU A 181 17.00 -22.83 -21.75
CA LEU A 181 17.96 -23.44 -20.86
C LEU A 181 17.25 -24.45 -19.95
N PHE A 182 18.03 -25.31 -19.32
CA PHE A 182 17.50 -26.33 -18.40
C PHE A 182 18.41 -26.54 -17.19
N GLY A 183 17.80 -26.90 -16.06
CA GLY A 183 18.51 -27.30 -14.84
C GLY A 183 19.16 -28.69 -15.04
N TRP A 184 20.46 -28.73 -14.97
CA TRP A 184 21.25 -29.94 -15.24
C TRP A 184 21.63 -30.69 -13.97
N LYS A 185 22.15 -29.97 -12.95
CA LYS A 185 22.66 -30.54 -11.70
C LYS A 185 22.19 -29.68 -10.53
N TYR A 186 21.86 -30.34 -9.44
CA TYR A 186 21.27 -29.71 -8.25
C TYR A 186 22.11 -30.01 -7.02
N SER A 187 22.24 -29.01 -6.14
CA SER A 187 22.84 -29.17 -4.83
C SER A 187 21.92 -30.01 -3.92
N ARG A 188 22.52 -30.73 -2.97
CA ARG A 188 21.74 -31.46 -1.96
C ARG A 188 20.97 -30.55 -0.99
N ALA A 189 21.39 -29.30 -0.83
CA ALA A 189 20.81 -28.32 0.08
C ALA A 189 20.16 -27.16 -0.71
N LEU A 190 19.07 -27.44 -1.42
CA LEU A 190 18.26 -26.42 -2.06
C LEU A 190 17.46 -25.67 -0.98
N LYS A 191 17.39 -24.35 -1.11
CA LYS A 191 16.66 -23.51 -0.17
C LYS A 191 15.23 -23.23 -0.67
N PRO A 192 14.18 -23.70 0.02
CA PRO A 192 12.80 -23.61 -0.44
C PRO A 192 12.31 -22.18 -0.68
N ASP A 193 12.88 -21.19 -0.02
CA ASP A 193 12.41 -19.81 -0.06
C ASP A 193 13.18 -18.94 -1.05
N GLU A 194 14.38 -19.33 -1.40
CA GLU A 194 15.28 -18.50 -2.21
C GLU A 194 15.31 -18.92 -3.67
N LEU A 195 15.26 -20.23 -3.94
CA LEU A 195 15.44 -20.79 -5.27
C LEU A 195 14.45 -20.19 -6.30
N MET A 196 13.17 -20.44 -6.11
CA MET A 196 12.16 -19.99 -7.08
C MET A 196 11.97 -18.48 -7.06
N ARG A 197 12.20 -17.83 -5.92
CA ARG A 197 12.16 -16.37 -5.82
C ARG A 197 13.21 -15.72 -6.73
N SER A 198 14.45 -16.21 -6.69
CA SER A 198 15.55 -15.65 -7.46
C SER A 198 15.33 -15.72 -8.98
N PHE A 199 14.61 -16.73 -9.46
CA PHE A 199 14.29 -16.88 -10.87
C PHE A 199 12.99 -16.21 -11.30
N SER A 200 12.00 -16.07 -10.39
CA SER A 200 10.69 -15.54 -10.73
C SER A 200 10.66 -14.03 -10.92
N TYR A 201 11.64 -13.30 -10.36
CA TYR A 201 11.70 -11.83 -10.41
C TYR A 201 12.91 -11.32 -11.17
N VAL A 202 13.20 -11.92 -12.31
CA VAL A 202 14.15 -11.35 -13.28
C VAL A 202 13.55 -10.11 -13.95
N ASP A 203 14.41 -9.20 -14.36
CA ASP A 203 14.06 -7.87 -14.89
C ASP A 203 13.81 -7.86 -16.41
N PHE A 204 13.59 -9.01 -17.01
CA PHE A 204 13.34 -9.15 -18.43
C PHE A 204 12.21 -10.15 -18.74
N PRO A 205 11.54 -10.03 -19.87
CA PRO A 205 10.55 -10.98 -20.33
C PRO A 205 11.14 -12.39 -20.45
N SER A 206 10.57 -13.32 -19.71
CA SER A 206 11.03 -14.69 -19.59
C SER A 206 9.93 -15.58 -19.05
N PHE A 207 10.05 -16.87 -19.22
CA PHE A 207 9.22 -17.80 -18.47
C PHE A 207 9.99 -19.03 -18.03
N ILE A 208 9.53 -19.61 -16.94
CA ILE A 208 10.13 -20.72 -16.26
C ILE A 208 9.08 -21.81 -16.18
N THR A 209 9.39 -23.02 -16.59
CA THR A 209 8.47 -24.14 -16.51
C THR A 209 9.07 -25.25 -15.66
N LEU A 210 8.33 -25.61 -14.65
CA LEU A 210 8.52 -26.82 -13.85
C LEU A 210 7.57 -27.89 -14.44
N ASP A 211 8.12 -28.86 -15.15
CA ASP A 211 7.37 -29.96 -15.78
C ASP A 211 7.55 -31.25 -14.96
N PHE A 212 6.51 -31.63 -14.26
CA PHE A 212 6.52 -32.72 -13.31
C PHE A 212 5.91 -33.99 -13.90
N SER A 213 6.53 -35.14 -13.61
CA SER A 213 5.98 -36.46 -13.86
C SER A 213 6.04 -37.27 -12.59
N PRO A 214 4.89 -37.55 -11.93
CA PRO A 214 4.85 -38.35 -10.72
C PRO A 214 5.31 -39.79 -10.99
N VAL A 215 6.01 -40.37 -10.02
CA VAL A 215 6.45 -41.77 -10.09
C VAL A 215 5.81 -42.52 -8.92
N PRO A 216 5.02 -43.55 -9.18
CA PRO A 216 4.45 -44.40 -8.12
C PRO A 216 5.52 -45.01 -7.19
N ALA A 217 5.18 -45.17 -5.91
CA ALA A 217 6.13 -45.66 -4.89
C ALA A 217 6.64 -47.07 -5.18
N ASP A 218 5.81 -47.94 -5.74
CA ASP A 218 6.18 -49.30 -6.18
C ASP A 218 7.28 -49.27 -7.25
N VAL A 219 7.16 -48.40 -8.24
CA VAL A 219 8.17 -48.22 -9.31
C VAL A 219 9.47 -47.64 -8.75
N ILE A 220 9.39 -46.76 -7.74
CA ILE A 220 10.58 -46.24 -7.09
C ILE A 220 11.30 -47.36 -6.34
N ASN A 221 10.57 -48.13 -5.55
CA ASN A 221 11.11 -49.26 -4.78
C ASN A 221 11.76 -50.30 -5.71
N GLU A 222 11.13 -50.68 -6.80
CA GLU A 222 11.72 -51.56 -7.81
C GLU A 222 13.07 -51.02 -8.35
N LYS A 223 13.13 -49.71 -8.70
CA LYS A 223 14.37 -49.11 -9.17
C LYS A 223 15.46 -48.99 -8.10
N LEU A 224 15.07 -48.72 -6.83
CA LEU A 224 16.03 -48.67 -5.72
C LEU A 224 16.58 -50.07 -5.41
N VAL A 225 15.74 -51.10 -5.41
CA VAL A 225 16.17 -52.48 -5.25
C VAL A 225 17.11 -52.88 -6.38
N ALA A 226 16.79 -52.57 -7.63
CA ALA A 226 17.67 -52.85 -8.75
C ALA A 226 19.01 -52.10 -8.65
N ALA A 227 19.00 -50.86 -8.19
CA ALA A 227 20.21 -50.04 -7.97
C ALA A 227 21.07 -50.63 -6.82
N ALA A 228 20.45 -51.11 -5.75
CA ALA A 228 21.12 -51.78 -4.64
C ALA A 228 21.82 -53.08 -5.12
N MET A 229 21.09 -53.92 -5.85
CA MET A 229 21.63 -55.17 -6.41
C MET A 229 22.82 -54.92 -7.34
N ASN A 230 22.71 -53.92 -8.22
CA ASN A 230 23.79 -53.54 -9.14
C ASN A 230 25.02 -52.99 -8.40
N ASN A 231 24.81 -52.23 -7.32
CA ASN A 231 25.90 -51.73 -6.50
C ASN A 231 26.59 -52.88 -5.71
N GLU A 232 25.81 -53.79 -5.14
CA GLU A 232 26.36 -54.98 -4.47
C GLU A 232 27.14 -55.87 -5.41
N LYS A 233 26.65 -56.14 -6.62
CA LYS A 233 27.39 -56.84 -7.67
C LYS A 233 28.71 -56.14 -7.97
N SER A 234 28.69 -54.80 -8.15
CA SER A 234 29.91 -54.03 -8.38
C SER A 234 30.90 -54.02 -7.24
N ILE A 235 30.39 -54.10 -5.98
CA ILE A 235 31.24 -54.28 -4.79
C ILE A 235 31.90 -55.67 -4.80
N SER A 236 31.11 -56.71 -5.04
CA SER A 236 31.63 -58.08 -5.14
C SER A 236 32.68 -58.22 -6.22
N GLU A 237 32.47 -57.70 -7.41
CA GLU A 237 33.43 -57.69 -8.50
C GLU A 237 34.75 -56.96 -8.14
N GLU A 238 34.67 -55.85 -7.40
CA GLU A 238 35.82 -55.09 -6.90
C GLU A 238 36.59 -55.91 -5.86
N GLU A 239 35.87 -56.56 -4.94
CA GLU A 239 36.48 -57.41 -3.90
C GLU A 239 37.17 -58.60 -4.53
N GLU A 240 36.57 -59.28 -5.51
CA GLU A 240 37.21 -60.33 -6.24
C GLU A 240 38.46 -59.87 -7.00
N ALA A 241 38.41 -58.70 -7.63
CA ALA A 241 39.57 -58.13 -8.33
C ALA A 241 40.74 -57.82 -7.36
N LYS A 242 40.40 -57.32 -6.14
CA LYS A 242 41.38 -57.06 -5.07
C LYS A 242 41.99 -58.36 -4.56
N ARG A 243 41.17 -59.42 -4.36
CA ARG A 243 41.67 -60.76 -3.98
C ARG A 243 42.63 -61.37 -5.01
N LYS A 244 42.29 -61.28 -6.29
CA LYS A 244 43.11 -61.72 -7.41
C LYS A 244 44.49 -61.00 -7.49
N LYS A 245 44.51 -59.72 -7.00
CA LYS A 245 45.75 -58.90 -6.98
C LYS A 245 46.51 -58.95 -5.64
N ASN A 246 46.13 -59.83 -4.69
CA ASN A 246 46.69 -59.93 -3.36
C ASN A 246 46.73 -58.61 -2.55
N ILE A 247 45.76 -57.72 -2.81
CA ILE A 247 45.64 -56.46 -2.11
C ILE A 247 44.89 -56.72 -0.80
N ILE A 248 45.59 -56.60 0.32
CA ILE A 248 45.02 -56.77 1.68
C ILE A 248 44.27 -55.46 2.13
N VAL A 249 43.27 -55.03 1.42
CA VAL A 249 42.38 -53.95 1.85
C VAL A 249 40.96 -54.55 2.00
N SER A 250 40.48 -54.68 3.21
CA SER A 250 39.11 -55.13 3.45
C SER A 250 38.09 -54.05 3.16
N GLY A 251 37.06 -54.41 2.41
CA GLY A 251 35.88 -53.60 2.16
C GLY A 251 35.85 -52.87 0.81
N PRO A 252 34.67 -52.36 0.43
CA PRO A 252 34.45 -51.67 -0.81
C PRO A 252 35.17 -50.31 -0.83
N SER A 253 35.38 -49.75 -2.02
CA SER A 253 35.85 -48.37 -2.13
C SER A 253 34.88 -47.37 -1.52
N TYR A 254 35.40 -46.28 -0.96
CA TYR A 254 34.59 -45.23 -0.31
C TYR A 254 33.42 -44.76 -1.17
N ALA A 255 33.62 -44.64 -2.48
CA ALA A 255 32.60 -44.23 -3.42
C ALA A 255 31.43 -45.22 -3.51
N LYS A 256 31.72 -46.53 -3.46
CA LYS A 256 30.70 -47.59 -3.52
C LYS A 256 29.97 -47.75 -2.21
N GLN A 257 30.69 -47.63 -1.09
CA GLN A 257 30.07 -47.63 0.24
C GLN A 257 29.12 -46.47 0.40
N ARG A 258 29.57 -45.30 0.05
CA ARG A 258 28.71 -44.08 0.06
C ARG A 258 27.47 -44.23 -0.82
N LYS A 259 27.60 -44.84 -1.99
CA LYS A 259 26.46 -45.13 -2.86
C LYS A 259 25.50 -46.15 -2.24
N LYS A 260 26.00 -47.13 -1.49
CA LYS A 260 25.17 -48.07 -0.73
C LYS A 260 24.36 -47.31 0.33
N ASP A 261 25.03 -46.51 1.15
CA ASP A 261 24.40 -45.76 2.23
C ASP A 261 23.35 -44.73 1.65
N GLU A 262 23.61 -44.16 0.49
CA GLU A 262 22.64 -43.29 -0.19
C GLU A 262 21.39 -44.07 -0.66
N ILE A 263 21.55 -45.24 -1.23
CA ILE A 263 20.42 -46.09 -1.70
C ILE A 263 19.58 -46.52 -0.53
N GLU A 264 20.23 -47.03 0.55
CA GLU A 264 19.55 -47.45 1.80
C GLU A 264 18.78 -46.26 2.38
N GLY A 265 19.41 -45.10 2.49
CA GLY A 265 18.73 -43.87 2.96
C GLY A 265 17.53 -43.46 2.13
N TYR A 266 17.56 -43.65 0.81
CA TYR A 266 16.40 -43.43 -0.04
C TYR A 266 15.29 -44.45 0.15
N MET A 267 15.67 -45.74 0.37
CA MET A 267 14.68 -46.79 0.70
C MET A 267 13.95 -46.48 1.99
N ASP A 268 14.69 -46.09 3.04
CA ASP A 268 14.11 -45.73 4.34
C ASP A 268 13.14 -44.50 4.18
N LEU A 269 13.51 -43.48 3.43
CA LEU A 269 12.65 -42.32 3.18
C LEU A 269 11.36 -42.72 2.46
N VAL A 270 11.44 -43.60 1.46
CA VAL A 270 10.25 -44.01 0.66
C VAL A 270 9.32 -44.90 1.50
N ASN A 271 9.91 -45.82 2.30
CA ASN A 271 9.12 -46.78 3.05
C ASN A 271 8.57 -46.23 4.38
N ASP A 272 9.37 -45.43 5.10
CA ASP A 272 9.02 -44.95 6.44
C ASP A 272 8.27 -43.63 6.42
N ASN A 273 8.51 -42.74 5.42
CA ASN A 273 7.97 -41.39 5.36
C ASN A 273 6.91 -41.16 4.26
N ASP A 274 6.44 -42.24 3.62
CA ASP A 274 5.45 -42.13 2.54
C ASP A 274 5.88 -41.15 1.45
N GLU A 275 7.18 -41.12 1.12
CA GLU A 275 7.72 -40.22 0.08
C GLU A 275 7.32 -40.71 -1.31
N THR A 276 6.89 -39.79 -2.14
CA THR A 276 6.64 -40.02 -3.57
C THR A 276 7.77 -39.44 -4.39
N GLY A 277 8.02 -40.01 -5.57
CA GLY A 277 9.03 -39.51 -6.48
C GLY A 277 8.45 -38.68 -7.60
N PHE A 278 9.28 -37.82 -8.14
CA PHE A 278 8.94 -37.01 -9.32
C PHE A 278 10.14 -36.95 -10.24
N PHE A 279 9.87 -37.07 -11.52
CA PHE A 279 10.79 -36.55 -12.54
C PHE A 279 10.45 -35.09 -12.85
N LEU A 280 11.46 -34.22 -12.90
CA LEU A 280 11.31 -32.80 -13.13
C LEU A 280 12.18 -32.34 -14.30
N ASN A 281 11.57 -31.71 -15.31
CA ASN A 281 12.24 -30.77 -16.19
C ASN A 281 12.13 -29.36 -15.60
N PHE A 282 13.25 -28.72 -15.35
CA PHE A 282 13.32 -27.33 -14.93
C PHE A 282 13.85 -26.51 -16.09
N LEU A 283 12.95 -25.84 -16.81
CA LEU A 283 13.21 -25.14 -18.06
C LEU A 283 13.11 -23.63 -17.86
N PHE A 284 14.00 -22.89 -18.53
CA PHE A 284 14.03 -21.44 -18.54
C PHE A 284 14.01 -20.95 -19.98
N VAL A 285 13.19 -19.95 -20.27
CA VAL A 285 13.14 -19.32 -21.59
C VAL A 285 13.45 -17.84 -21.42
N ALA A 286 14.58 -17.41 -21.95
CA ALA A 286 15.01 -16.03 -21.99
C ALA A 286 14.76 -15.44 -23.39
N THR A 287 14.31 -14.19 -23.43
CA THR A 287 14.05 -13.46 -24.68
C THR A 287 14.76 -12.13 -24.68
N ALA A 288 15.18 -11.63 -25.85
CA ALA A 288 15.83 -10.34 -26.03
C ALA A 288 15.58 -9.78 -27.42
N ALA A 289 15.82 -8.48 -27.62
CA ALA A 289 15.72 -7.82 -28.90
C ALA A 289 16.95 -8.05 -29.79
N ASP A 290 18.08 -8.41 -29.19
CA ASP A 290 19.36 -8.66 -29.92
C ASP A 290 20.15 -9.79 -29.25
N GLU A 291 21.16 -10.30 -29.98
CA GLU A 291 21.97 -11.44 -29.54
C GLU A 291 22.85 -11.13 -28.32
N THR A 292 23.38 -9.90 -28.25
CA THR A 292 24.26 -9.50 -27.14
C THR A 292 23.50 -9.45 -25.83
N THR A 293 22.32 -8.82 -25.82
CA THR A 293 21.42 -8.77 -24.69
C THR A 293 20.94 -10.17 -24.29
N LEU A 294 20.65 -11.06 -25.27
CA LEU A 294 20.28 -12.43 -24.96
C LEU A 294 21.42 -13.17 -24.26
N ALA A 295 22.66 -13.04 -24.73
CA ALA A 295 23.83 -13.67 -24.12
C ALA A 295 24.01 -13.20 -22.65
N GLN A 296 23.83 -11.91 -22.37
CA GLN A 296 23.91 -11.38 -21.02
C GLN A 296 22.81 -11.98 -20.10
N ARG A 297 21.56 -12.06 -20.58
CA ARG A 297 20.44 -12.66 -19.84
C ARG A 297 20.63 -14.15 -19.57
N VAL A 298 21.16 -14.87 -20.54
CA VAL A 298 21.51 -16.29 -20.40
C VAL A 298 22.59 -16.48 -19.31
N GLU A 299 23.61 -15.65 -19.31
CA GLU A 299 24.66 -15.72 -18.28
C GLU A 299 24.13 -15.33 -16.89
N GLN A 300 23.29 -14.30 -16.79
CA GLN A 300 22.60 -13.91 -15.55
C GLN A 300 21.78 -15.08 -14.96
N LEU A 301 21.06 -15.83 -15.79
CA LEU A 301 20.31 -17.00 -15.32
C LEU A 301 21.25 -18.12 -14.83
N LYS A 302 22.36 -18.36 -15.50
CA LYS A 302 23.36 -19.37 -15.10
C LYS A 302 24.03 -18.98 -13.77
N GLU A 303 24.41 -17.73 -13.59
CA GLU A 303 24.99 -17.21 -12.34
C GLU A 303 23.99 -17.29 -11.20
N THR A 304 22.72 -16.88 -11.43
CA THR A 304 21.63 -17.03 -10.47
C THR A 304 21.47 -18.50 -10.08
N GLY A 305 21.47 -19.41 -11.04
CA GLY A 305 21.42 -20.85 -10.80
C GLY A 305 22.56 -21.33 -9.93
N LYS A 306 23.77 -20.94 -10.26
CA LYS A 306 24.98 -21.32 -9.49
C LYS A 306 24.90 -20.82 -8.04
N ALA A 307 24.44 -19.59 -7.82
CA ALA A 307 24.25 -19.03 -6.49
C ALA A 307 23.19 -19.80 -5.67
N GLN A 308 22.16 -20.34 -6.32
CA GLN A 308 21.08 -21.12 -5.71
C GLN A 308 21.34 -22.65 -5.73
N GLY A 309 22.52 -23.09 -6.13
CA GLY A 309 22.88 -24.49 -6.14
C GLY A 309 22.29 -25.31 -7.30
N VAL A 310 21.92 -24.63 -8.40
CA VAL A 310 21.44 -25.25 -9.64
C VAL A 310 22.37 -24.91 -10.78
N VAL A 311 22.97 -25.93 -11.41
CA VAL A 311 23.73 -25.73 -12.64
C VAL A 311 22.77 -25.69 -13.82
N ILE A 312 22.76 -24.59 -14.55
CA ILE A 312 21.92 -24.37 -15.72
C ILE A 312 22.75 -24.49 -16.99
N SER A 313 22.24 -25.23 -17.97
CA SER A 313 22.84 -25.41 -19.27
C SER A 313 21.89 -24.99 -20.41
N THR A 314 22.40 -24.54 -21.50
CA THR A 314 21.63 -24.23 -22.71
C THR A 314 21.15 -25.54 -23.38
N ALA A 315 19.95 -25.53 -23.96
CA ALA A 315 19.41 -26.68 -24.68
C ALA A 315 19.95 -26.75 -26.12
N ASP A 316 21.27 -26.97 -26.23
CA ASP A 316 21.98 -26.92 -27.53
C ASP A 316 21.43 -27.94 -28.53
N TYR A 317 21.24 -27.49 -29.78
CA TYR A 317 20.68 -28.23 -30.92
C TYR A 317 19.24 -28.72 -30.73
N THR A 318 18.61 -28.44 -29.58
CA THR A 318 17.25 -28.89 -29.25
C THR A 318 16.34 -27.73 -28.82
N GLN A 319 16.70 -26.50 -29.15
CA GLN A 319 16.02 -25.27 -28.74
C GLN A 319 14.50 -25.31 -28.98
N LEU A 320 14.05 -25.65 -30.17
CA LEU A 320 12.64 -25.71 -30.53
C LEU A 320 11.88 -26.80 -29.74
N LYS A 321 12.50 -27.98 -29.58
CA LYS A 321 11.89 -29.07 -28.78
C LYS A 321 11.80 -28.68 -27.28
N ALA A 322 12.82 -28.01 -26.78
CA ALA A 322 12.85 -27.53 -25.41
C ALA A 322 11.82 -26.42 -25.19
N LEU A 323 11.64 -25.49 -26.15
CA LEU A 323 10.59 -24.49 -26.11
C LEU A 323 9.20 -25.13 -26.06
N ASN A 324 8.92 -26.09 -26.96
CA ASN A 324 7.64 -26.79 -26.99
C ASN A 324 7.35 -27.51 -25.65
N THR A 325 8.39 -28.00 -24.96
CA THR A 325 8.24 -28.59 -23.64
C THR A 325 8.01 -27.52 -22.57
N ALA A 326 8.59 -26.34 -22.72
CA ALA A 326 8.47 -25.26 -21.75
C ALA A 326 7.11 -24.53 -21.79
N LEU A 327 6.40 -24.56 -22.93
CA LEU A 327 5.09 -23.91 -23.07
C LEU A 327 4.02 -24.57 -22.16
N PRO A 328 2.98 -23.80 -21.68
CA PRO A 328 1.96 -24.27 -20.75
C PRO A 328 0.91 -25.15 -21.46
N PHE A 329 1.34 -26.23 -22.10
CA PHE A 329 0.49 -27.28 -22.64
C PHE A 329 1.14 -28.67 -22.46
N ALA A 330 0.40 -29.72 -22.71
CA ALA A 330 0.77 -31.10 -22.38
C ALA A 330 2.02 -31.66 -23.12
N GLY A 331 2.51 -30.97 -24.14
CA GLY A 331 3.63 -31.47 -24.95
C GLY A 331 4.94 -31.61 -24.16
N ARG A 332 5.62 -32.76 -24.33
CA ARG A 332 6.97 -33.00 -23.82
C ARG A 332 7.81 -33.58 -24.96
N GLN A 333 8.81 -32.84 -25.41
CA GLN A 333 9.66 -33.22 -26.56
C GLN A 333 11.15 -33.34 -26.17
N VAL A 334 11.52 -32.95 -24.95
CA VAL A 334 12.86 -33.14 -24.40
C VAL A 334 12.78 -33.89 -23.07
N ASP A 335 13.82 -34.65 -22.77
CA ASP A 335 13.97 -35.41 -21.54
C ASP A 335 15.24 -34.95 -20.81
N TYR A 336 15.17 -33.78 -20.16
CA TYR A 336 16.20 -33.30 -19.25
C TYR A 336 15.84 -33.60 -17.79
N MET A 337 14.91 -34.50 -17.58
CA MET A 337 14.34 -34.82 -16.28
C MET A 337 15.37 -35.30 -15.28
N ARG A 338 15.21 -34.86 -14.07
CA ARG A 338 15.94 -35.33 -12.89
C ARG A 338 14.95 -35.86 -11.86
N PHE A 339 15.33 -36.92 -11.21
CA PHE A 339 14.53 -37.54 -10.16
C PHE A 339 14.71 -36.81 -8.84
N PHE A 340 13.60 -36.57 -8.15
CA PHE A 340 13.53 -35.97 -6.83
C PHE A 340 12.48 -36.67 -5.98
N LEU A 341 12.69 -36.72 -4.68
CA LEU A 341 11.65 -37.05 -3.70
C LEU A 341 10.77 -35.83 -3.40
N SER A 342 9.53 -36.07 -2.96
CA SER A 342 8.55 -35.03 -2.66
C SER A 342 9.06 -34.01 -1.63
N SER A 343 9.84 -34.42 -0.64
CA SER A 343 10.49 -33.54 0.34
C SER A 343 11.47 -32.56 -0.31
N SER A 344 12.23 -33.00 -1.30
CA SER A 344 13.17 -32.13 -2.04
C SER A 344 12.45 -31.18 -3.01
N MET A 345 11.28 -31.59 -3.52
CA MET A 345 10.48 -30.79 -4.43
C MET A 345 9.86 -29.54 -3.77
N VAL A 346 9.80 -29.49 -2.45
CA VAL A 346 9.34 -28.31 -1.70
C VAL A 346 10.18 -27.07 -2.04
N ALA A 347 11.45 -27.25 -2.44
CA ALA A 347 12.29 -26.16 -2.90
C ALA A 347 11.83 -25.52 -4.22
N MET A 348 11.05 -26.25 -5.02
CA MET A 348 10.51 -25.79 -6.31
C MET A 348 9.14 -25.10 -6.19
N GLN A 349 8.66 -24.80 -4.98
CA GLN A 349 7.39 -24.12 -4.79
C GLN A 349 7.46 -22.67 -5.30
N PRO A 350 6.51 -22.23 -6.16
CA PRO A 350 6.56 -20.92 -6.78
C PRO A 350 5.71 -19.86 -6.06
N TYR A 351 5.09 -20.20 -4.93
CA TYR A 351 4.11 -19.37 -4.23
C TYR A 351 4.71 -18.75 -2.96
N PHE A 352 5.65 -17.82 -3.12
CA PHE A 352 6.44 -17.28 -2.00
C PHE A 352 6.23 -15.78 -1.78
N ALA A 353 5.46 -15.10 -2.62
CA ALA A 353 5.31 -13.67 -2.56
C ALA A 353 3.87 -13.24 -2.39
N GLN A 354 3.70 -12.19 -1.63
CA GLN A 354 2.41 -11.54 -1.42
C GLN A 354 2.46 -10.16 -2.07
N ASP A 355 1.57 -9.93 -3.04
CA ASP A 355 1.38 -8.63 -3.64
C ASP A 355 0.04 -8.04 -3.19
N ILE A 356 -0.03 -6.72 -3.11
CA ILE A 356 -1.25 -5.98 -2.81
C ILE A 356 -1.58 -5.19 -4.07
N LEU A 357 -2.55 -5.68 -4.84
CA LEU A 357 -3.02 -5.09 -6.10
C LEU A 357 -4.54 -5.10 -6.09
N ASP A 358 -5.13 -4.27 -5.24
CA ASP A 358 -6.58 -4.18 -5.11
C ASP A 358 -7.14 -3.21 -6.15
N PRO A 359 -8.25 -3.55 -6.85
CA PRO A 359 -8.88 -2.66 -7.81
C PRO A 359 -9.38 -1.37 -7.15
N GLY A 360 -9.14 -0.23 -7.79
CA GLY A 360 -9.43 1.10 -7.24
C GLY A 360 -8.61 1.44 -6.00
N GLY A 361 -7.44 0.80 -5.86
CA GLY A 361 -6.55 0.97 -4.72
C GLY A 361 -5.78 2.28 -4.75
N TYR A 362 -5.37 2.74 -3.56
CA TYR A 362 -4.41 3.82 -3.40
C TYR A 362 -3.00 3.29 -3.56
N PHE A 363 -2.12 4.11 -4.08
CA PHE A 363 -0.71 3.78 -4.21
C PHE A 363 0.02 3.94 -2.88
N TYR A 364 0.67 2.89 -2.40
CA TYR A 364 1.39 2.86 -1.13
C TYR A 364 2.92 2.72 -1.29
N GLY A 365 3.43 2.64 -2.51
CA GLY A 365 4.85 2.50 -2.78
C GLY A 365 5.22 1.19 -3.48
N LEU A 366 6.46 0.74 -3.26
CA LEU A 366 7.06 -0.42 -3.89
C LEU A 366 7.19 -1.58 -2.88
N ASN A 367 6.77 -2.77 -3.27
CA ASN A 367 7.07 -4.00 -2.54
C ASN A 367 8.56 -4.35 -2.73
N LEU A 368 9.34 -4.31 -1.66
CA LEU A 368 10.78 -4.53 -1.72
C LEU A 368 11.16 -5.98 -2.05
N THR A 369 10.26 -6.92 -1.80
CA THR A 369 10.48 -8.34 -2.09
C THR A 369 10.19 -8.67 -3.54
N THR A 370 9.05 -8.21 -4.07
CA THR A 370 8.58 -8.56 -5.42
C THR A 370 8.94 -7.52 -6.47
N LYS A 371 9.44 -6.36 -6.03
CA LYS A 371 9.71 -5.20 -6.88
C LYS A 371 8.48 -4.73 -7.67
N ARG A 372 7.28 -4.94 -7.11
CA ARG A 372 6.00 -4.51 -7.67
C ARG A 372 5.42 -3.35 -6.91
N LEU A 373 4.63 -2.54 -7.60
CA LEU A 373 3.87 -1.46 -6.98
C LEU A 373 2.81 -2.03 -6.03
N ILE A 374 2.57 -1.33 -4.94
CA ILE A 374 1.54 -1.66 -3.96
C ILE A 374 0.33 -0.75 -4.21
N PHE A 375 -0.79 -1.35 -4.57
CA PHE A 375 -2.09 -0.67 -4.65
C PHE A 375 -3.06 -1.34 -3.70
N GLY A 376 -3.49 -0.63 -2.68
CA GLY A 376 -4.37 -1.16 -1.65
C GLY A 376 -5.69 -0.40 -1.57
N ASN A 377 -6.81 -1.11 -1.51
CA ASN A 377 -8.14 -0.55 -1.31
C ASN A 377 -8.67 -0.96 0.07
N ARG A 378 -8.58 -0.05 1.02
CA ARG A 378 -9.00 -0.29 2.41
C ARG A 378 -10.47 -0.68 2.54
N LYS A 379 -11.32 -0.22 1.62
CA LYS A 379 -12.76 -0.57 1.59
C LYS A 379 -13.00 -2.06 1.33
N LEU A 380 -12.02 -2.78 0.77
CA LEU A 380 -12.08 -4.22 0.54
C LEU A 380 -11.59 -5.06 1.74
N LEU A 381 -10.97 -4.43 2.72
CA LEU A 381 -10.55 -5.12 3.93
C LEU A 381 -11.76 -5.46 4.81
N MET A 382 -11.67 -6.57 5.55
CA MET A 382 -12.72 -6.95 6.50
C MET A 382 -12.94 -5.86 7.56
N ASN A 383 -11.87 -5.17 7.97
CA ASN A 383 -11.90 -3.96 8.77
C ASN A 383 -11.01 -2.90 8.12
N PRO A 384 -11.58 -1.74 7.68
CA PRO A 384 -10.83 -0.74 6.93
C PRO A 384 -9.92 0.14 7.79
N HIS A 385 -9.91 -0.03 9.12
CA HIS A 385 -9.13 0.82 10.01
C HIS A 385 -7.63 0.53 9.91
N ALA A 386 -6.83 1.57 10.14
CA ALA A 386 -5.37 1.55 10.06
C ALA A 386 -4.69 1.99 11.34
N ILE A 387 -3.53 1.39 11.61
CA ILE A 387 -2.54 1.89 12.56
C ILE A 387 -1.21 2.08 11.82
N ILE A 388 -0.62 3.26 11.96
CA ILE A 388 0.69 3.62 11.41
C ILE A 388 1.62 3.96 12.57
N VAL A 389 2.67 3.18 12.73
CA VAL A 389 3.61 3.30 13.86
C VAL A 389 5.02 3.57 13.35
N GLY A 390 5.75 4.44 14.02
CA GLY A 390 7.15 4.74 13.69
C GLY A 390 7.69 5.89 14.51
N HIS A 391 8.98 5.96 14.68
CA HIS A 391 9.64 7.07 15.39
C HIS A 391 9.40 8.43 14.73
N THR A 392 9.69 9.49 15.47
CA THR A 392 9.74 10.84 14.93
C THR A 392 10.77 10.89 13.80
N GLY A 393 10.37 11.40 12.63
CA GLY A 393 11.22 11.45 11.44
C GLY A 393 11.21 10.19 10.56
N SER A 394 10.55 9.10 10.95
CA SER A 394 10.44 7.87 10.14
C SER A 394 9.59 8.01 8.87
N GLY A 395 8.84 9.13 8.73
CA GLY A 395 8.00 9.41 7.56
C GLY A 395 6.50 9.17 7.75
N LYS A 396 5.98 9.00 8.98
CA LYS A 396 4.55 8.78 9.26
C LYS A 396 3.64 9.84 8.63
N SER A 397 3.85 11.11 8.99
CA SER A 397 3.00 12.21 8.51
C SER A 397 3.10 12.36 6.99
N VAL A 398 4.28 12.10 6.41
CA VAL A 398 4.49 12.05 4.95
C VAL A 398 3.63 10.96 4.32
N LEU A 399 3.67 9.74 4.85
CA LEU A 399 2.89 8.62 4.37
C LEU A 399 1.38 8.91 4.45
N ILE A 400 0.89 9.39 5.60
CA ILE A 400 -0.54 9.72 5.81
C ILE A 400 -1.00 10.79 4.81
N LYS A 401 -0.22 11.86 4.64
CA LYS A 401 -0.54 12.92 3.70
C LYS A 401 -0.61 12.40 2.26
N ALA A 402 0.39 11.62 1.85
CA ALA A 402 0.48 11.10 0.48
C ALA A 402 -0.57 10.01 0.18
N THR A 403 -0.84 9.10 1.11
CA THR A 403 -1.74 7.96 0.87
C THR A 403 -3.17 8.21 1.30
N GLU A 404 -3.38 8.75 2.51
CA GLU A 404 -4.72 8.84 3.07
C GLU A 404 -5.44 10.15 2.73
N ILE A 405 -4.70 11.26 2.59
CA ILE A 405 -5.30 12.55 2.28
C ILE A 405 -5.32 12.79 0.76
N PHE A 406 -4.16 12.86 0.13
CA PHE A 406 -4.08 13.26 -1.28
C PHE A 406 -4.78 12.29 -2.21
N GLN A 407 -4.61 10.97 -2.00
CA GLN A 407 -5.27 10.01 -2.86
C GLN A 407 -6.78 9.94 -2.60
N THR A 408 -7.24 10.15 -1.36
CA THR A 408 -8.68 10.30 -1.08
C THR A 408 -9.26 11.50 -1.81
N LEU A 409 -8.56 12.64 -1.83
CA LEU A 409 -9.01 13.85 -2.53
C LEU A 409 -9.16 13.63 -4.04
N ILE A 410 -8.21 12.96 -4.68
CA ILE A 410 -8.23 12.78 -6.14
C ILE A 410 -9.08 11.58 -6.58
N SER A 411 -9.18 10.52 -5.78
CA SER A 411 -9.76 9.25 -6.22
C SER A 411 -11.21 9.03 -5.77
N THR A 412 -11.70 9.79 -4.79
CA THR A 412 -13.02 9.59 -4.19
C THR A 412 -13.76 10.91 -3.98
N SER A 413 -15.03 10.83 -3.57
CA SER A 413 -15.80 11.93 -3.01
C SER A 413 -15.93 11.85 -1.48
N ASP A 414 -15.15 10.97 -0.84
CA ASP A 414 -15.21 10.74 0.60
C ASP A 414 -14.78 11.98 1.40
N ASP A 415 -15.29 12.13 2.60
CA ASP A 415 -14.91 13.21 3.51
C ASP A 415 -13.66 12.83 4.32
N ILE A 416 -12.89 13.83 4.72
CA ILE A 416 -11.65 13.70 5.49
C ILE A 416 -11.75 14.56 6.74
N LEU A 417 -11.72 13.92 7.90
CA LEU A 417 -11.70 14.58 9.20
C LEU A 417 -10.36 14.27 9.87
N ILE A 418 -9.66 15.30 10.36
CA ILE A 418 -8.30 15.17 10.90
C ILE A 418 -8.29 15.74 12.32
N LEU A 419 -7.89 14.92 13.29
CA LEU A 419 -7.54 15.37 14.62
C LEU A 419 -6.02 15.55 14.68
N ASP A 420 -5.58 16.78 14.91
CA ASP A 420 -4.21 17.26 14.68
C ASP A 420 -3.62 17.92 15.93
N PRO A 421 -3.06 17.15 16.87
CA PRO A 421 -2.48 17.70 18.10
C PRO A 421 -1.28 18.62 17.89
N GLN A 422 -0.57 18.51 16.77
CA GLN A 422 0.66 19.25 16.46
C GLN A 422 0.47 20.38 15.42
N ASN A 423 -0.72 20.52 14.84
CA ASN A 423 -1.02 21.41 13.72
C ASN A 423 -0.18 21.14 12.45
N GLU A 424 0.20 19.86 12.21
CA GLU A 424 0.99 19.45 11.05
C GLU A 424 0.21 19.43 9.73
N PHE A 425 -1.12 19.34 9.80
CA PHE A 425 -2.00 19.23 8.63
C PHE A 425 -2.66 20.54 8.24
N LYS A 426 -2.51 21.61 9.03
CA LYS A 426 -3.16 22.91 8.82
C LYS A 426 -2.95 23.45 7.40
N GLU A 427 -1.70 23.54 6.98
CA GLU A 427 -1.32 24.07 5.66
C GLU A 427 -2.00 23.33 4.50
N ILE A 428 -2.10 22.00 4.59
CA ILE A 428 -2.73 21.17 3.55
C ILE A 428 -4.25 21.37 3.54
N VAL A 429 -4.88 21.37 4.72
CA VAL A 429 -6.32 21.56 4.84
C VAL A 429 -6.74 22.91 4.24
N GLU A 430 -6.07 23.99 4.61
CA GLU A 430 -6.36 25.34 4.11
C GLU A 430 -6.07 25.46 2.61
N LYS A 431 -4.93 24.93 2.12
CA LYS A 431 -4.53 25.00 0.72
C LYS A 431 -5.54 24.33 -0.21
N TYR A 432 -6.15 23.24 0.20
CA TYR A 432 -7.10 22.49 -0.62
C TYR A 432 -8.56 22.80 -0.30
N GLY A 433 -8.82 23.98 0.29
CA GLY A 433 -10.16 24.52 0.51
C GLY A 433 -10.94 23.88 1.64
N GLY A 434 -10.26 23.14 2.53
CA GLY A 434 -10.84 22.60 3.75
C GLY A 434 -11.04 23.68 4.83
N SER A 435 -11.70 23.29 5.92
CA SER A 435 -11.86 24.11 7.11
C SER A 435 -10.91 23.62 8.20
N TYR A 436 -10.11 24.53 8.76
CA TYR A 436 -9.21 24.18 9.85
C TYR A 436 -9.58 24.96 11.12
N PHE A 437 -9.91 24.22 12.16
CA PHE A 437 -10.21 24.74 13.49
C PHE A 437 -8.96 24.74 14.36
N ASP A 438 -8.25 25.86 14.39
CA ASP A 438 -7.11 26.04 15.31
C ASP A 438 -7.67 26.44 16.69
N LEU A 439 -7.97 25.42 17.49
CA LEU A 439 -8.58 25.61 18.80
C LEU A 439 -7.58 26.23 19.76
N THR A 440 -7.88 27.43 20.19
CA THR A 440 -7.02 28.20 21.09
C THR A 440 -7.90 28.83 22.18
N PRO A 441 -7.49 28.78 23.46
CA PRO A 441 -8.21 29.50 24.51
C PRO A 441 -8.45 30.95 24.13
N LYS A 442 -9.70 31.43 24.28
CA LYS A 442 -10.13 32.78 23.91
C LYS A 442 -10.02 33.11 22.40
N SER A 443 -9.92 32.09 21.55
CA SER A 443 -10.05 32.30 20.11
C SER A 443 -11.51 32.61 19.75
N LYS A 444 -11.72 33.24 18.58
CA LYS A 444 -13.08 33.43 18.04
C LYS A 444 -13.53 32.22 17.21
N ILE A 445 -12.83 31.06 17.36
CA ILE A 445 -13.14 29.80 16.67
C ILE A 445 -13.88 28.92 17.66
N TYR A 446 -15.15 28.65 17.39
CA TYR A 446 -16.04 27.87 18.26
C TYR A 446 -16.50 26.62 17.54
N ILE A 447 -16.55 25.48 18.27
CA ILE A 447 -17.14 24.21 17.83
C ILE A 447 -18.28 23.87 18.78
N ASN A 448 -19.48 23.77 18.23
CA ASN A 448 -20.69 23.47 18.99
C ASN A 448 -21.22 22.07 18.64
N GLY A 449 -21.13 21.13 19.58
CA GLY A 449 -21.70 19.79 19.42
C GLY A 449 -23.23 19.71 19.55
N PHE A 450 -23.89 20.78 20.01
CA PHE A 450 -25.33 20.84 20.19
C PHE A 450 -26.09 21.45 19.01
N GLU A 451 -25.42 21.75 17.91
CA GLU A 451 -26.06 22.38 16.75
C GLU A 451 -27.23 21.58 16.20
N VAL A 452 -28.33 22.31 15.91
CA VAL A 452 -29.52 21.77 15.27
C VAL A 452 -29.49 22.22 13.80
N SER A 453 -29.52 21.26 12.88
CA SER A 453 -29.69 21.59 11.48
C SER A 453 -31.13 21.98 11.15
N ASP A 454 -31.33 22.76 10.07
CA ASP A 454 -32.67 23.07 9.59
C ASP A 454 -33.49 21.82 9.28
N ALA A 455 -32.86 20.79 8.74
CA ALA A 455 -33.51 19.51 8.46
C ALA A 455 -34.10 18.88 9.74
N VAL A 456 -33.36 18.88 10.84
CA VAL A 456 -33.82 18.36 12.13
C VAL A 456 -34.83 19.30 12.78
N PHE A 457 -34.62 20.62 12.64
CA PHE A 457 -35.52 21.60 13.25
C PHE A 457 -36.94 21.52 12.68
N TYR A 458 -37.09 21.32 11.39
CA TYR A 458 -38.40 21.19 10.73
C TYR A 458 -38.87 19.73 10.59
N ALA A 459 -38.15 18.75 11.12
CA ALA A 459 -38.51 17.35 11.08
C ALA A 459 -39.74 17.02 11.95
N ASP A 460 -40.26 15.80 11.81
CA ASP A 460 -41.31 15.26 12.62
C ASP A 460 -40.89 15.07 14.08
N LYS A 461 -41.86 14.76 14.92
CA LYS A 461 -41.67 14.59 16.34
C LYS A 461 -40.71 13.42 16.66
N ASP A 462 -40.83 12.31 15.91
CA ASP A 462 -40.03 11.12 16.18
C ASP A 462 -38.56 11.34 15.84
N THR A 463 -38.26 12.06 14.78
CA THR A 463 -36.89 12.46 14.39
C THR A 463 -36.29 13.41 15.43
N LYS A 464 -37.08 14.38 15.94
CA LYS A 464 -36.66 15.27 17.04
C LYS A 464 -36.36 14.53 18.32
N GLU A 465 -37.20 13.57 18.72
CA GLU A 465 -36.97 12.74 19.92
C GLU A 465 -35.67 11.90 19.78
N LYS A 466 -35.43 11.29 18.63
CA LYS A 466 -34.16 10.56 18.35
C LYS A 466 -32.95 11.50 18.43
N PHE A 467 -33.07 12.69 17.88
CA PHE A 467 -32.02 13.72 17.97
C PHE A 467 -31.75 14.11 19.41
N ILE A 468 -32.78 14.43 20.20
CA ILE A 468 -32.66 14.76 21.66
C ILE A 468 -31.98 13.61 22.40
N ALA A 469 -32.33 12.36 22.11
CA ALA A 469 -31.70 11.20 22.74
C ALA A 469 -30.20 11.13 22.45
N THR A 470 -29.80 11.34 21.19
CA THR A 470 -28.39 11.37 20.75
C THR A 470 -27.63 12.52 21.41
N GLN A 471 -28.23 13.72 21.44
CA GLN A 471 -27.65 14.91 22.06
C GLN A 471 -27.56 14.77 23.60
N THR A 472 -28.51 14.08 24.21
CA THR A 472 -28.45 13.76 25.64
C THR A 472 -27.29 12.83 25.99
N LYS A 473 -27.02 11.85 25.13
CA LYS A 473 -25.84 10.98 25.27
C LYS A 473 -24.54 11.78 25.14
N TYR A 474 -24.47 12.66 24.15
CA TYR A 474 -23.33 13.56 23.98
C TYR A 474 -23.15 14.47 25.21
N ALA A 475 -24.20 15.13 25.68
CA ALA A 475 -24.16 16.01 26.84
C ALA A 475 -23.61 15.30 28.08
N LYS A 476 -24.08 14.08 28.36
CA LYS A 476 -23.57 13.26 29.47
C LYS A 476 -22.06 12.98 29.32
N SER A 477 -21.62 12.56 28.12
CA SER A 477 -20.20 12.28 27.86
C SER A 477 -19.37 13.55 28.01
N LEU A 478 -19.86 14.69 27.51
CA LEU A 478 -19.16 15.97 27.59
C LEU A 478 -19.01 16.43 29.03
N VAL A 479 -20.10 16.42 29.81
CA VAL A 479 -20.09 16.83 31.22
C VAL A 479 -19.19 15.88 32.03
N ALA A 480 -19.25 14.59 31.79
CA ALA A 480 -18.35 13.61 32.43
C ALA A 480 -16.88 13.90 32.12
N ALA A 481 -16.58 14.29 30.89
CA ALA A 481 -15.21 14.65 30.47
C ALA A 481 -14.75 15.98 31.12
N ILE A 482 -15.65 16.90 31.38
CA ILE A 482 -15.37 18.17 32.06
C ILE A 482 -15.18 17.97 33.57
N MET A 483 -15.93 17.05 34.20
CA MET A 483 -15.89 16.78 35.65
C MET A 483 -14.71 15.86 36.04
N THR A 484 -13.50 16.13 35.56
CA THR A 484 -12.32 15.23 35.71
C THR A 484 -11.95 14.89 37.15
N ASN A 485 -12.23 15.80 38.11
CA ASN A 485 -11.87 15.65 39.54
C ASN A 485 -13.00 15.14 40.42
N ILE A 486 -14.18 14.87 39.86
CA ILE A 486 -15.38 14.45 40.55
C ILE A 486 -15.95 13.23 39.83
N LEU A 487 -16.26 12.15 40.55
CA LEU A 487 -16.86 10.97 39.99
C LEU A 487 -18.25 11.30 39.39
N PHE A 488 -18.39 11.15 38.08
CA PHE A 488 -19.67 11.33 37.40
C PHE A 488 -20.60 10.15 37.69
N THR A 489 -21.65 10.35 38.46
CA THR A 489 -22.60 9.32 38.91
C THR A 489 -23.86 9.29 38.04
N GLN A 490 -24.73 8.29 38.26
CA GLN A 490 -26.03 8.21 37.61
C GLN A 490 -26.97 9.39 37.95
N GLU A 491 -26.81 9.97 39.11
CA GLU A 491 -27.56 11.16 39.55
C GLU A 491 -27.14 12.39 38.73
N HIS A 492 -25.84 12.61 38.57
CA HIS A 492 -25.32 13.65 37.67
C HIS A 492 -25.87 13.46 36.25
N ALA A 493 -25.84 12.21 35.73
CA ALA A 493 -26.38 11.89 34.42
C ALA A 493 -27.88 12.20 34.28
N THR A 494 -28.65 12.05 35.33
CA THR A 494 -30.09 12.36 35.35
C THR A 494 -30.33 13.86 35.28
N VAL A 495 -29.59 14.65 36.06
CA VAL A 495 -29.65 16.13 36.02
C VAL A 495 -29.31 16.64 34.62
N VAL A 496 -28.18 16.17 34.04
CA VAL A 496 -27.76 16.54 32.68
C VAL A 496 -28.82 16.17 31.65
N SER A 497 -29.46 14.99 31.77
CA SER A 497 -30.51 14.57 30.84
C SER A 497 -31.72 15.50 30.87
N ARG A 498 -32.19 15.85 32.06
CA ARG A 498 -33.33 16.77 32.23
C ARG A 498 -33.02 18.16 31.69
N ALA A 499 -31.85 18.71 32.01
CA ALA A 499 -31.41 20.01 31.57
C ALA A 499 -31.27 20.03 30.01
N THR A 500 -30.66 18.99 29.44
CA THR A 500 -30.51 18.86 27.97
C THR A 500 -31.89 18.82 27.29
N ARG A 501 -32.85 18.05 27.80
CA ARG A 501 -34.19 18.01 27.25
C ARG A 501 -34.86 19.36 27.29
N LYS A 502 -34.85 20.04 28.43
CA LYS A 502 -35.42 21.39 28.58
C LYS A 502 -34.81 22.41 27.64
N MET A 503 -33.47 22.32 27.42
CA MET A 503 -32.77 23.15 26.48
C MET A 503 -33.30 22.93 25.06
N PHE A 504 -33.42 21.68 24.56
CA PHE A 504 -33.93 21.40 23.23
C PHE A 504 -35.41 21.67 23.06
N ASP A 505 -36.25 21.48 24.11
CA ASP A 505 -37.66 21.87 24.10
C ASP A 505 -37.82 23.37 23.85
N LYS A 506 -36.94 24.20 24.43
CA LYS A 506 -36.91 25.67 24.18
C LYS A 506 -36.42 25.99 22.75
N ILE A 507 -35.49 25.20 22.20
CA ILE A 507 -35.04 25.39 20.81
C ILE A 507 -36.15 25.05 19.82
N PHE A 508 -36.82 23.91 19.99
CA PHE A 508 -37.90 23.47 19.10
C PHE A 508 -39.22 24.23 19.23
N ALA A 509 -39.40 24.97 20.36
CA ALA A 509 -40.53 25.90 20.55
C ALA A 509 -40.40 27.19 19.71
N GLN A 510 -39.23 27.49 19.12
CA GLN A 510 -39.06 28.66 18.27
C GLN A 510 -39.86 28.47 16.95
N LYS A 511 -40.41 29.55 16.43
CA LYS A 511 -41.10 29.55 15.12
C LYS A 511 -40.14 29.34 13.95
N ARG A 512 -38.89 29.77 14.11
CA ARG A 512 -37.75 29.59 13.16
C ARG A 512 -36.50 29.39 13.99
N LEU A 513 -35.54 28.67 13.45
CA LEU A 513 -34.26 28.45 14.10
C LEU A 513 -33.43 29.75 14.11
N LYS A 514 -33.59 30.57 15.15
CA LYS A 514 -32.86 31.81 15.35
C LYS A 514 -31.69 31.66 16.31
N LYS A 515 -31.86 30.83 17.34
CA LYS A 515 -30.85 30.55 18.36
C LYS A 515 -30.54 29.08 18.36
N GLN A 516 -29.27 28.75 18.35
CA GLN A 516 -28.76 27.38 18.46
C GLN A 516 -28.66 26.97 19.91
N ALA A 517 -28.83 25.67 20.17
CA ALA A 517 -28.47 25.10 21.46
C ALA A 517 -26.96 25.19 21.66
N THR A 518 -26.51 25.50 22.87
CA THR A 518 -25.09 25.67 23.22
C THR A 518 -24.80 25.15 24.61
N LEU A 519 -23.51 24.93 24.92
CA LEU A 519 -23.06 24.55 26.25
C LEU A 519 -23.45 25.62 27.32
N ARG A 520 -23.45 26.91 26.93
CA ARG A 520 -23.93 28.00 27.82
C ARG A 520 -25.41 27.81 28.20
N MET A 521 -26.23 27.50 27.19
CA MET A 521 -27.66 27.24 27.45
C MET A 521 -27.86 26.03 28.34
N LEU A 522 -27.08 24.98 28.17
CA LEU A 522 -27.11 23.82 29.07
C LEU A 522 -26.76 24.21 30.49
N ARG A 523 -25.72 25.02 30.68
CA ARG A 523 -25.37 25.54 32.03
C ARG A 523 -26.45 26.40 32.64
N GLU A 524 -27.12 27.23 31.82
CA GLU A 524 -28.28 28.02 32.27
C GLU A 524 -29.44 27.12 32.76
N GLU A 525 -29.75 26.04 32.03
CA GLU A 525 -30.79 25.07 32.48
C GLU A 525 -30.40 24.36 33.78
N ILE A 526 -29.10 24.01 33.94
CA ILE A 526 -28.57 23.42 35.17
C ILE A 526 -28.64 24.42 36.32
N LYS A 527 -28.38 25.72 36.07
CA LYS A 527 -28.55 26.80 37.07
C LYS A 527 -30.00 26.88 37.57
N LEU A 528 -30.95 26.85 36.64
CA LEU A 528 -32.39 26.85 37.00
C LEU A 528 -32.77 25.62 37.80
N GLU A 529 -32.17 24.44 37.53
CA GLU A 529 -32.39 23.26 38.39
C GLU A 529 -31.75 23.43 39.77
N LEU A 530 -30.58 24.07 39.86
CA LEU A 530 -29.94 24.37 41.14
C LEU A 530 -30.75 25.34 42.00
N GLU A 531 -31.31 26.38 41.40
CA GLU A 531 -32.19 27.35 42.08
C GLU A 531 -33.48 26.72 42.54
N ASN A 532 -33.99 25.72 41.84
CA ASN A 532 -35.23 25.00 42.18
C ASN A 532 -34.98 23.70 42.97
N ALA A 533 -33.76 23.46 43.45
CA ALA A 533 -33.40 22.25 44.22
C ALA A 533 -34.18 22.22 45.53
N LYS A 534 -34.80 21.08 45.83
CA LYS A 534 -35.74 20.90 46.95
C LYS A 534 -35.04 20.77 48.30
N ASP A 535 -33.86 20.22 48.32
CA ASP A 535 -33.08 19.96 49.52
C ASP A 535 -31.57 20.12 49.30
N ASP A 536 -30.80 20.00 50.37
CA ASP A 536 -29.34 20.13 50.31
C ASP A 536 -28.68 18.96 49.57
N TYR A 537 -29.34 17.79 49.49
CA TYR A 537 -28.85 16.65 48.74
C TYR A 537 -28.90 16.94 47.24
N ASP A 538 -30.04 17.38 46.74
CA ASP A 538 -30.17 17.80 45.34
C ASP A 538 -29.14 18.87 44.96
N ARG A 539 -28.94 19.87 45.85
CA ARG A 539 -27.92 20.90 45.67
C ARG A 539 -26.49 20.33 45.56
N SER A 540 -26.20 19.34 46.44
CA SER A 540 -24.88 18.69 46.45
C SER A 540 -24.54 17.96 45.15
N ILE A 541 -25.54 17.49 44.40
CA ILE A 541 -25.39 16.84 43.11
C ILE A 541 -25.30 17.87 41.97
N ILE A 542 -26.13 18.89 41.96
CA ILE A 542 -26.26 19.84 40.85
C ILE A 542 -25.11 20.86 40.84
N LYS A 543 -24.72 21.38 42.01
CA LYS A 543 -23.71 22.43 42.15
C LYS A 543 -22.33 22.05 41.55
N PRO A 544 -21.79 20.84 41.73
CA PRO A 544 -20.56 20.42 41.08
C PRO A 544 -20.61 20.48 39.55
N ILE A 545 -21.74 20.08 38.93
CA ILE A 545 -21.94 20.15 37.49
C ILE A 545 -21.89 21.61 37.04
N TYR A 546 -22.66 22.49 37.67
CA TYR A 546 -22.72 23.91 37.35
C TYR A 546 -21.36 24.59 37.43
N ASN A 547 -20.61 24.32 38.52
CA ASN A 547 -19.27 24.90 38.73
C ASN A 547 -18.26 24.35 37.69
N SER A 548 -18.27 23.05 37.36
CA SER A 548 -17.35 22.45 36.42
C SER A 548 -17.53 23.00 35.00
N LEU A 549 -18.73 23.40 34.62
CA LEU A 549 -19.02 24.00 33.33
C LEU A 549 -18.57 25.46 33.20
N GLU A 550 -18.17 26.13 34.30
CA GLU A 550 -17.80 27.54 34.27
C GLU A 550 -16.59 27.82 33.38
N GLU A 551 -15.55 27.02 33.51
CA GLU A 551 -14.30 27.16 32.71
C GLU A 551 -14.58 27.05 31.20
N TYR A 552 -15.53 26.22 30.79
CA TYR A 552 -15.89 25.97 29.38
C TYR A 552 -17.00 26.87 28.83
N THR A 553 -17.61 27.73 29.69
CA THR A 553 -18.67 28.64 29.26
C THR A 553 -18.33 30.11 29.43
N GLU A 554 -17.62 30.47 30.49
CA GLU A 554 -17.27 31.83 30.88
C GLU A 554 -15.76 32.00 31.12
N GLY A 555 -15.07 30.89 31.37
CA GLY A 555 -13.64 30.85 31.65
C GLY A 555 -12.75 30.92 30.38
N SER A 556 -11.53 30.40 30.50
CA SER A 556 -10.52 30.49 29.43
C SER A 556 -10.74 29.50 28.31
N CYS A 557 -11.50 28.43 28.51
CA CYS A 557 -11.72 27.35 27.54
C CYS A 557 -13.12 27.40 26.87
N ASP A 558 -13.57 28.61 26.51
CA ASP A 558 -14.93 28.88 26.00
C ASP A 558 -15.18 28.42 24.56
N MET A 559 -14.23 27.69 23.96
CA MET A 559 -14.28 27.23 22.56
C MET A 559 -15.48 26.31 22.22
N LEU A 560 -16.12 25.72 23.24
CA LEU A 560 -17.31 24.89 23.14
C LEU A 560 -18.62 25.63 23.51
N ALA A 561 -18.51 26.91 23.91
CA ALA A 561 -19.58 27.66 24.52
C ALA A 561 -20.60 28.28 23.58
N TYR A 562 -20.20 28.55 22.34
CA TYR A 562 -20.95 29.35 21.38
C TYR A 562 -21.26 28.56 20.09
N PRO A 563 -22.19 29.02 19.25
CA PRO A 563 -22.44 28.44 17.93
C PRO A 563 -21.15 28.35 17.10
N SER A 564 -21.02 27.30 16.31
CA SER A 564 -19.83 27.11 15.46
C SER A 564 -19.61 28.28 14.50
N THR A 565 -18.37 28.76 14.44
CA THR A 565 -18.01 29.92 13.61
C THR A 565 -17.42 29.52 12.26
N VAL A 566 -17.04 28.27 12.08
CA VAL A 566 -16.43 27.73 10.85
C VAL A 566 -17.39 26.72 10.23
N ARG A 567 -17.37 26.66 8.89
CA ARG A 567 -18.24 25.75 8.13
C ARG A 567 -17.84 24.29 8.40
N LEU A 568 -18.78 23.55 8.96
CA LEU A 568 -18.69 22.13 9.24
C LEU A 568 -19.13 21.25 8.05
N ASP A 569 -19.57 21.87 6.95
CA ASP A 569 -20.05 21.16 5.75
C ASP A 569 -18.96 20.87 4.74
N ASN A 570 -17.73 21.35 4.96
CA ASN A 570 -16.60 21.07 4.07
C ASN A 570 -16.25 19.60 4.03
N ARG A 571 -15.77 19.17 2.87
CA ARG A 571 -15.29 17.81 2.63
C ARG A 571 -14.05 17.44 3.46
N MET A 572 -13.18 18.44 3.75
CA MET A 572 -11.98 18.25 4.53
C MET A 572 -11.99 19.18 5.74
N ILE A 573 -11.85 18.63 6.94
CA ILE A 573 -11.89 19.38 8.18
C ILE A 573 -10.76 18.94 9.10
N GLY A 574 -9.99 19.90 9.60
CA GLY A 574 -8.93 19.70 10.58
C GLY A 574 -9.28 20.33 11.93
N PHE A 575 -8.99 19.60 13.01
CA PHE A 575 -9.14 20.05 14.39
C PHE A 575 -7.77 20.12 15.07
N GLY A 576 -7.20 21.32 15.16
CA GLY A 576 -5.89 21.57 15.77
C GLY A 576 -5.99 21.74 17.28
N LEU A 577 -5.19 20.98 18.03
CA LEU A 577 -5.17 20.98 19.49
C LEU A 577 -3.89 21.57 20.09
N LYS A 578 -2.94 21.99 19.27
CA LYS A 578 -1.60 22.42 19.72
C LYS A 578 -1.65 23.49 20.83
N ASN A 579 -2.61 24.38 20.75
CA ASN A 579 -2.74 25.51 21.66
C ASN A 579 -3.77 25.26 22.79
N VAL A 580 -4.41 24.08 22.82
CA VAL A 580 -5.33 23.67 23.89
C VAL A 580 -4.50 23.05 25.02
N PRO A 581 -4.68 23.50 26.28
CA PRO A 581 -4.02 22.84 27.39
C PRO A 581 -4.36 21.34 27.44
N PRO A 582 -3.39 20.45 27.71
CA PRO A 582 -3.62 18.99 27.68
C PRO A 582 -4.76 18.50 28.60
N ASP A 583 -4.99 19.18 29.73
CA ASP A 583 -6.07 18.86 30.65
C ASP A 583 -7.46 19.10 30.06
N ASN A 584 -7.57 19.96 29.05
CA ASN A 584 -8.82 20.34 28.39
C ASN A 584 -9.03 19.58 27.05
N TRP A 585 -8.14 18.65 26.67
CA TRP A 585 -8.29 17.87 25.44
C TRP A 585 -9.49 16.94 25.46
N GLU A 586 -9.82 16.36 26.63
CA GLU A 586 -10.87 15.35 26.75
C GLU A 586 -12.26 15.86 26.33
N PRO A 587 -12.77 17.02 26.83
CA PRO A 587 -14.02 17.59 26.36
C PRO A 587 -14.03 17.93 24.86
N VAL A 588 -12.91 18.42 24.34
CA VAL A 588 -12.75 18.69 22.89
C VAL A 588 -12.81 17.39 22.10
N MET A 589 -12.14 16.34 22.56
CA MET A 589 -12.19 15.01 21.94
C MET A 589 -13.60 14.46 21.88
N VAL A 590 -14.35 14.54 23.00
CA VAL A 590 -15.77 14.11 23.04
C VAL A 590 -16.58 14.86 21.97
N THR A 591 -16.34 16.16 21.82
CA THR A 591 -17.06 17.00 20.85
C THR A 591 -16.67 16.63 19.41
N VAL A 592 -15.38 16.45 19.12
CA VAL A 592 -14.90 16.04 17.79
C VAL A 592 -15.42 14.64 17.43
N MET A 593 -15.41 13.71 18.38
CA MET A 593 -15.92 12.34 18.17
C MET A 593 -17.44 12.33 17.91
N HIS A 594 -18.20 13.14 18.65
CA HIS A 594 -19.62 13.32 18.41
C HIS A 594 -19.88 13.87 17.00
N TYR A 595 -19.18 14.94 16.63
CA TYR A 595 -19.27 15.51 15.29
C TYR A 595 -18.91 14.49 14.21
N THR A 596 -17.82 13.75 14.39
CA THR A 596 -17.36 12.72 13.44
C THR A 596 -18.42 11.62 13.26
N SER A 597 -19.03 11.15 14.34
CA SER A 597 -20.10 10.16 14.30
C SER A 597 -21.32 10.67 13.52
N THR A 598 -21.77 11.89 13.82
CA THR A 598 -22.91 12.52 13.13
C THR A 598 -22.60 12.71 11.62
N ARG A 599 -21.37 13.09 11.28
CA ARG A 599 -20.94 13.25 9.90
C ARG A 599 -20.91 11.92 9.14
N MET A 600 -20.50 10.85 9.81
CA MET A 600 -20.50 9.49 9.24
C MET A 600 -21.92 9.00 8.96
N GLU A 601 -22.87 9.23 9.89
CA GLU A 601 -24.29 8.88 9.68
C GLU A 601 -24.85 9.61 8.45
N TYR A 602 -24.60 10.91 8.34
CA TYR A 602 -25.00 11.71 7.17
C TYR A 602 -24.37 11.20 5.87
N ASN A 603 -23.09 10.88 5.89
CA ASN A 603 -22.36 10.39 4.71
C ASN A 603 -22.79 8.97 4.32
N GLN A 604 -23.21 8.15 5.27
CA GLN A 604 -23.76 6.82 5.01
C GLN A 604 -25.03 6.91 4.15
N GLU A 605 -25.94 7.83 4.46
CA GLU A 605 -27.13 8.09 3.66
C GLU A 605 -26.76 8.55 2.23
N ALA A 606 -25.70 9.34 2.10
CA ALA A 606 -25.16 9.80 0.82
C ALA A 606 -24.24 8.76 0.10
N GLN A 607 -24.09 7.55 0.66
CA GLN A 607 -23.20 6.49 0.16
C GLN A 607 -21.73 6.93 0.02
N ARG A 608 -21.25 7.81 0.89
CA ARG A 608 -19.86 8.28 0.96
C ARG A 608 -19.20 7.74 2.22
N ALA A 609 -17.93 7.40 2.11
CA ALA A 609 -17.13 7.08 3.27
C ALA A 609 -16.62 8.36 3.97
N THR A 610 -16.24 8.22 5.24
CA THR A 610 -15.59 9.27 6.01
C THR A 610 -14.26 8.76 6.54
N HIS A 611 -13.17 9.37 6.11
CA HIS A 611 -11.83 9.11 6.61
C HIS A 611 -11.62 9.94 7.89
N PHE A 612 -11.35 9.28 8.99
CA PHE A 612 -11.03 9.93 10.26
C PHE A 612 -9.57 9.65 10.62
N ILE A 613 -8.74 10.67 10.58
CA ILE A 613 -7.31 10.60 10.84
C ILE A 613 -7.04 11.15 12.22
N VAL A 614 -6.40 10.35 13.07
CA VAL A 614 -5.99 10.73 14.43
C VAL A 614 -4.48 10.68 14.50
N ASP A 615 -3.85 11.83 14.51
CA ASP A 615 -2.41 11.92 14.72
C ASP A 615 -2.07 11.83 16.22
N GLU A 616 -0.86 11.34 16.53
CA GLU A 616 -0.38 11.18 17.91
C GLU A 616 -1.41 10.50 18.83
N THR A 617 -2.01 9.41 18.37
CA THR A 617 -3.10 8.70 19.09
C THR A 617 -2.74 8.37 20.54
N GLN A 618 -1.47 8.05 20.85
CA GLN A 618 -1.02 7.78 22.22
C GLN A 618 -1.13 9.01 23.14
N VAL A 619 -1.06 10.21 22.59
CA VAL A 619 -1.19 11.46 23.36
C VAL A 619 -2.65 11.77 23.61
N VAL A 620 -3.47 11.61 22.57
CA VAL A 620 -4.92 11.85 22.61
C VAL A 620 -5.64 10.85 23.54
N SER A 621 -5.11 9.63 23.65
CA SER A 621 -5.69 8.53 24.43
C SER A 621 -5.05 8.34 25.81
N ARG A 622 -4.38 9.35 26.37
CA ARG A 622 -3.73 9.26 27.69
C ARG A 622 -4.73 9.02 28.83
N LYS A 623 -5.90 9.64 28.78
CA LYS A 623 -6.96 9.44 29.76
C LYS A 623 -7.88 8.29 29.32
N GLY A 624 -8.34 7.47 30.26
CA GLY A 624 -9.12 6.27 30.00
C GLY A 624 -10.39 6.52 29.19
N THR A 625 -11.08 7.63 29.46
CA THR A 625 -12.35 8.00 28.80
C THR A 625 -12.16 8.28 27.32
N SER A 626 -11.12 9.02 26.93
CA SER A 626 -10.82 9.31 25.51
C SER A 626 -10.40 8.04 24.77
N ALA A 627 -9.61 7.16 25.40
CA ALA A 627 -9.22 5.88 24.82
C ALA A 627 -10.43 4.95 24.62
N GLU A 628 -11.35 4.90 25.58
CA GLU A 628 -12.59 4.13 25.50
C GLU A 628 -13.51 4.62 24.39
N GLN A 629 -13.66 5.94 24.27
CA GLN A 629 -14.45 6.54 23.18
C GLN A 629 -13.86 6.24 21.82
N LEU A 630 -12.55 6.37 21.65
CA LEU A 630 -11.86 6.05 20.39
C LEU A 630 -12.00 4.55 20.05
N ASN A 631 -11.87 3.67 21.04
CA ASN A 631 -12.06 2.23 20.83
C ASN A 631 -13.50 1.90 20.43
N THR A 632 -14.49 2.49 21.11
CA THR A 632 -15.91 2.36 20.77
C THR A 632 -16.20 2.89 19.36
N ALA A 633 -15.62 4.03 19.01
CA ALA A 633 -15.76 4.64 17.71
C ALA A 633 -15.19 3.74 16.60
N VAL A 634 -13.96 3.25 16.75
CA VAL A 634 -13.32 2.33 15.78
C VAL A 634 -14.14 1.05 15.64
N ALA A 635 -14.70 0.51 16.72
CA ALA A 635 -15.55 -0.67 16.65
C ALA A 635 -16.87 -0.45 15.88
N THR A 636 -17.41 0.76 15.92
CA THR A 636 -18.74 1.10 15.36
C THR A 636 -18.65 1.78 13.98
N PHE A 637 -17.65 2.60 13.74
CA PHE A 637 -17.53 3.45 12.55
C PHE A 637 -17.57 2.67 11.23
N ARG A 638 -17.04 1.46 11.22
CA ARG A 638 -17.12 0.57 10.04
C ARG A 638 -18.57 0.42 9.54
N LYS A 639 -19.54 0.32 10.45
CA LYS A 639 -20.97 0.14 10.08
C LYS A 639 -21.54 1.36 9.35
N TYR A 640 -20.94 2.52 9.57
CA TYR A 640 -21.35 3.80 8.99
C TYR A 640 -20.42 4.26 7.85
N GLY A 641 -19.59 3.34 7.30
CA GLY A 641 -18.63 3.67 6.23
C GLY A 641 -17.43 4.49 6.71
N GLY A 642 -17.16 4.51 8.02
CA GLY A 642 -16.00 5.18 8.60
C GLY A 642 -14.70 4.39 8.40
N ILE A 643 -13.63 5.10 8.06
CA ILE A 643 -12.29 4.58 7.83
C ILE A 643 -11.32 5.34 8.74
N CYS A 644 -10.94 4.73 9.88
CA CYS A 644 -10.01 5.37 10.81
C CYS A 644 -8.56 5.11 10.45
N THR A 645 -7.71 6.13 10.59
CA THR A 645 -6.25 6.03 10.48
C THR A 645 -5.64 6.63 11.73
N MET A 646 -4.96 5.82 12.52
CA MET A 646 -4.36 6.21 13.80
C MET A 646 -2.83 6.18 13.68
N ALA A 647 -2.18 7.31 13.96
CA ALA A 647 -0.73 7.40 13.96
C ALA A 647 -0.18 7.37 15.39
N MET A 648 0.90 6.61 15.60
CA MET A 648 1.56 6.47 16.90
C MET A 648 3.08 6.55 16.75
N GLN A 649 3.77 7.11 17.74
CA GLN A 649 5.24 7.17 17.75
C GLN A 649 5.86 6.00 18.51
N ASN A 650 5.26 5.58 19.60
CA ASN A 650 5.82 4.58 20.50
C ASN A 650 4.83 3.44 20.70
N ILE A 651 5.22 2.24 20.25
CA ILE A 651 4.37 1.06 20.35
C ILE A 651 4.38 0.46 21.75
N THR A 652 5.51 0.50 22.46
CA THR A 652 5.63 -0.07 23.80
C THR A 652 4.65 0.58 24.75
N ALA A 653 4.61 1.92 24.78
CA ALA A 653 3.67 2.68 25.58
C ALA A 653 2.20 2.41 25.18
N ALA A 654 1.96 2.18 23.88
CA ALA A 654 0.62 1.84 23.40
C ALA A 654 0.18 0.44 23.86
N LEU A 655 1.10 -0.53 23.92
CA LEU A 655 0.80 -1.90 24.32
C LEU A 655 0.59 -2.07 25.84
N GLU A 656 1.10 -1.18 26.66
CA GLU A 656 0.81 -1.12 28.10
C GLU A 656 -0.65 -0.72 28.39
N ASN A 657 -1.26 0.05 27.48
CA ASN A 657 -2.66 0.43 27.57
C ASN A 657 -3.56 -0.65 26.92
N LYS A 658 -4.41 -1.29 27.73
CA LYS A 658 -5.33 -2.36 27.28
C LYS A 658 -6.22 -1.90 26.11
N MET A 659 -6.73 -0.66 26.16
CA MET A 659 -7.63 -0.14 25.12
C MET A 659 -6.92 0.12 23.81
N LEU A 660 -5.69 0.63 23.84
CA LEU A 660 -4.87 0.80 22.64
C LEU A 660 -4.48 -0.55 22.03
N LYS A 661 -4.26 -1.57 22.85
CA LYS A 661 -4.02 -2.94 22.39
C LYS A 661 -5.25 -3.53 21.67
N GLU A 662 -6.44 -3.25 22.13
CA GLU A 662 -7.68 -3.63 21.44
C GLU A 662 -7.84 -2.90 20.11
N LEU A 663 -7.54 -1.59 20.05
CA LEU A 663 -7.51 -0.83 18.80
C LEU A 663 -6.56 -1.45 17.78
N PHE A 664 -5.36 -1.83 18.21
CA PHE A 664 -4.37 -2.48 17.38
C PHE A 664 -4.89 -3.78 16.75
N SER A 665 -5.62 -4.57 17.55
CA SER A 665 -6.21 -5.84 17.10
C SER A 665 -7.35 -5.63 16.09
N ASN A 666 -8.06 -4.50 16.18
CA ASN A 666 -9.18 -4.16 15.32
C ASN A 666 -8.79 -3.55 13.98
N CYS A 667 -7.50 -3.35 13.69
CA CYS A 667 -7.03 -2.79 12.44
C CYS A 667 -6.49 -3.86 11.50
N ASN A 668 -7.02 -3.93 10.27
CA ASN A 668 -6.52 -4.86 9.26
C ASN A 668 -5.41 -4.25 8.38
N TYR A 669 -5.28 -2.93 8.37
CA TYR A 669 -4.12 -2.27 7.82
C TYR A 669 -3.21 -1.81 8.97
N LYS A 670 -1.98 -2.32 9.00
CA LYS A 670 -0.96 -1.89 9.95
C LYS A 670 0.31 -1.56 9.17
N CYS A 671 0.87 -0.41 9.46
CA CYS A 671 2.09 0.06 8.82
C CYS A 671 3.13 0.34 9.90
N PHE A 672 4.25 -0.33 9.82
CA PHE A 672 5.37 -0.20 10.74
C PHE A 672 6.56 0.38 9.97
N LEU A 673 6.85 1.63 10.21
CA LEU A 673 8.07 2.29 9.76
C LEU A 673 9.18 1.99 10.77
N ASP A 674 10.34 2.62 10.64
CA ASP A 674 11.45 2.43 11.59
C ASP A 674 11.00 2.60 13.06
N GLN A 675 11.36 1.62 13.91
CA GLN A 675 10.88 1.52 15.30
C GLN A 675 11.99 1.68 16.33
N GLY A 676 13.25 1.48 15.95
CA GLY A 676 14.33 1.28 16.93
C GLY A 676 14.18 -0.03 17.72
N GLY A 677 15.27 -0.47 18.36
CA GLY A 677 15.38 -1.84 18.89
C GLY A 677 14.36 -2.24 19.95
N ALA A 678 13.97 -1.36 20.88
CA ALA A 678 13.05 -1.69 21.96
C ALA A 678 11.61 -1.89 21.45
N ASP A 679 11.14 -0.95 20.63
CA ASP A 679 9.79 -0.99 20.06
C ASP A 679 9.63 -2.09 19.00
N ALA A 680 10.69 -2.40 18.23
CA ALA A 680 10.69 -3.53 17.32
C ALA A 680 10.51 -4.87 18.06
N ASN A 681 11.14 -5.05 19.21
CA ASN A 681 10.96 -6.23 20.05
C ASN A 681 9.55 -6.34 20.63
N ALA A 682 8.96 -5.23 21.07
CA ALA A 682 7.59 -5.18 21.56
C ALA A 682 6.59 -5.55 20.43
N LEU A 683 6.83 -5.02 19.22
CA LEU A 683 6.03 -5.31 18.05
C LEU A 683 6.08 -6.79 17.65
N ALA A 684 7.25 -7.41 17.71
CA ALA A 684 7.43 -8.84 17.39
C ALA A 684 6.66 -9.77 18.34
N GLN A 685 6.24 -9.30 19.51
CA GLN A 685 5.40 -10.07 20.44
C GLN A 685 3.92 -10.12 20.04
N ILE A 686 3.46 -9.13 19.30
CA ILE A 686 2.03 -8.97 18.92
C ILE A 686 1.77 -9.17 17.43
N GLN A 687 2.79 -8.98 16.61
CA GLN A 687 2.72 -9.17 15.17
C GLN A 687 3.77 -10.21 14.76
N GLU A 688 3.29 -11.26 14.09
CA GLU A 688 4.18 -12.30 13.57
C GLU A 688 5.02 -11.72 12.42
N LEU A 689 6.32 -11.62 12.65
CA LEU A 689 7.30 -11.10 11.70
C LEU A 689 8.39 -12.14 11.45
N SER A 690 8.81 -12.27 10.20
CA SER A 690 10.03 -13.01 9.85
C SER A 690 11.28 -12.22 10.26
N GLN A 691 12.44 -12.89 10.31
CA GLN A 691 13.70 -12.22 10.64
C GLN A 691 14.03 -11.06 9.65
N THR A 692 13.69 -11.24 8.38
CA THR A 692 13.91 -10.20 7.36
C THR A 692 13.01 -8.97 7.62
N GLU A 693 11.76 -9.19 7.97
CA GLU A 693 10.81 -8.12 8.31
C GLU A 693 11.22 -7.41 9.61
N PHE A 694 11.65 -8.17 10.62
CA PHE A 694 12.17 -7.62 11.86
C PHE A 694 13.42 -6.75 11.62
N ASN A 695 14.35 -7.19 10.79
CA ASN A 695 15.56 -6.42 10.47
C ASN A 695 15.22 -5.13 9.72
N ALA A 696 14.18 -5.14 8.88
CA ALA A 696 13.74 -3.94 8.17
C ALA A 696 13.17 -2.85 9.09
N LEU A 697 12.64 -3.23 10.26
CA LEU A 697 12.14 -2.28 11.28
C LEU A 697 13.25 -1.56 12.05
N ASN A 698 14.49 -2.01 11.92
CA ASN A 698 15.67 -1.44 12.56
C ASN A 698 16.67 -0.88 11.53
N SER A 699 16.21 -0.53 10.33
CA SER A 699 17.10 -0.14 9.22
C SER A 699 17.43 1.35 9.19
N GLU A 700 16.80 2.16 10.04
CA GLU A 700 16.92 3.63 10.06
C GLU A 700 16.61 4.31 8.71
N GLU A 701 15.90 3.59 7.82
CA GLU A 701 15.55 4.09 6.49
C GLU A 701 14.17 4.77 6.48
N VAL A 702 14.16 6.07 6.21
CA VAL A 702 12.92 6.86 6.16
C VAL A 702 11.99 6.40 5.03
N GLY A 703 10.72 6.16 5.37
CA GLY A 703 9.69 5.77 4.41
C GLY A 703 9.70 4.30 4.00
N LYS A 704 10.57 3.48 4.58
CA LYS A 704 10.58 2.03 4.41
C LYS A 704 10.09 1.33 5.67
N GLY A 705 9.55 0.12 5.51
CA GLY A 705 9.06 -0.63 6.66
C GLY A 705 8.30 -1.90 6.30
N VAL A 706 7.44 -2.31 7.20
CA VAL A 706 6.60 -3.50 7.10
C VAL A 706 5.13 -3.08 7.04
N MET A 707 4.42 -3.56 6.05
CA MET A 707 2.99 -3.35 5.88
C MET A 707 2.23 -4.66 6.08
N VAL A 708 1.26 -4.65 6.97
CA VAL A 708 0.28 -5.72 7.15
C VAL A 708 -1.03 -5.29 6.51
N TRP A 709 -1.49 -6.03 5.53
CA TRP A 709 -2.72 -5.75 4.77
C TRP A 709 -3.66 -6.96 4.84
N GLY A 710 -4.58 -6.93 5.79
CA GLY A 710 -5.37 -8.10 6.16
C GLY A 710 -4.49 -9.23 6.70
N LYS A 711 -4.26 -10.24 5.87
CA LYS A 711 -3.39 -11.39 6.22
C LYS A 711 -2.05 -11.36 5.51
N LYS A 712 -1.84 -10.41 4.60
CA LYS A 712 -0.60 -10.26 3.85
C LYS A 712 0.38 -9.41 4.64
N VAL A 713 1.65 -9.80 4.63
CA VAL A 713 2.75 -9.03 5.21
C VAL A 713 3.77 -8.75 4.11
N VAL A 714 4.07 -7.50 3.86
CA VAL A 714 5.00 -7.08 2.79
C VAL A 714 6.01 -6.06 3.31
N LEU A 715 7.22 -6.17 2.84
CA LEU A 715 8.23 -5.13 2.97
C LEU A 715 7.96 -4.06 1.91
N PHE A 716 7.92 -2.79 2.29
CA PHE A 716 7.59 -1.73 1.36
C PHE A 716 8.53 -0.53 1.44
N ASP A 717 8.58 0.21 0.34
CA ASP A 717 9.26 1.50 0.21
C ASP A 717 8.27 2.54 -0.33
N ALA A 718 7.88 3.45 0.55
CA ALA A 718 7.00 4.58 0.27
C ALA A 718 7.75 5.93 0.24
N LYS A 719 9.08 5.93 0.22
CA LYS A 719 9.88 7.15 0.16
C LYS A 719 9.50 7.98 -1.06
N ILE A 720 9.33 9.27 -0.86
CA ILE A 720 9.06 10.27 -1.90
C ILE A 720 10.32 11.11 -2.06
N SER A 721 10.77 11.35 -3.29
CA SER A 721 11.98 12.14 -3.54
C SER A 721 11.75 13.62 -3.20
N LYS A 722 12.84 14.33 -2.92
CA LYS A 722 12.80 15.77 -2.61
C LYS A 722 12.44 16.63 -3.83
N GLU A 723 12.65 16.09 -5.01
CA GLU A 723 12.34 16.70 -6.30
C GLU A 723 10.86 16.61 -6.67
N ASN A 724 10.10 15.74 -6.01
CA ASN A 724 8.67 15.55 -6.26
C ASN A 724 7.86 16.80 -5.88
N GLU A 725 6.91 17.19 -6.71
CA GLU A 725 6.06 18.37 -6.47
C GLU A 725 5.25 18.34 -5.17
N LEU A 726 5.01 17.16 -4.62
CA LEU A 726 4.33 17.01 -3.31
C LEU A 726 5.27 17.24 -2.13
N TYR A 727 6.60 17.10 -2.31
CA TYR A 727 7.55 17.12 -1.20
C TYR A 727 7.44 18.37 -0.32
N PRO A 728 7.34 19.58 -0.84
CA PRO A 728 7.18 20.79 -0.02
C PRO A 728 5.91 20.81 0.85
N LEU A 729 4.86 20.10 0.43
CA LEU A 729 3.58 20.01 1.15
C LEU A 729 3.59 18.95 2.26
N ILE A 730 4.29 17.86 2.00
CA ILE A 730 4.33 16.71 2.91
C ILE A 730 5.46 16.81 3.93
N ASN A 731 6.53 17.55 3.61
CA ASN A 731 7.70 17.70 4.49
C ASN A 731 7.35 18.47 5.77
N THR A 732 7.67 17.88 6.92
CA THR A 732 7.47 18.49 8.24
C THR A 732 8.77 18.97 8.88
N ASN A 733 9.93 18.77 8.20
CA ASN A 733 11.23 19.13 8.74
C ASN A 733 11.42 20.67 8.73
N PHE A 734 11.49 21.26 9.92
CA PHE A 734 11.65 22.70 10.11
C PHE A 734 12.87 23.28 9.39
N HIS A 735 14.02 22.62 9.49
CA HIS A 735 15.27 23.10 8.88
C HIS A 735 15.22 23.04 7.34
N GLU A 736 14.57 22.03 6.78
CA GLU A 736 14.42 21.92 5.35
C GLU A 736 13.41 22.95 4.82
N LYS A 737 12.26 23.15 5.51
CA LYS A 737 11.29 24.20 5.17
C LYS A 737 11.91 25.60 5.23
N ALA A 738 12.74 25.89 6.22
CA ALA A 738 13.43 27.17 6.32
C ALA A 738 14.37 27.40 5.12
N LYS A 739 15.16 26.37 4.74
CA LYS A 739 16.04 26.45 3.56
C LYS A 739 15.28 26.61 2.25
N GLU A 740 14.15 25.93 2.10
CA GLU A 740 13.28 26.07 0.92
C GLU A 740 12.63 27.44 0.85
N ALA A 741 12.20 27.99 1.98
CA ALA A 741 11.66 29.35 2.05
C ALA A 741 12.71 30.40 1.68
N GLU A 742 13.95 30.21 2.12
CA GLU A 742 15.08 31.10 1.71
C GLU A 742 15.38 30.99 0.21
N LYS A 743 15.45 29.76 -0.32
CA LYS A 743 15.64 29.54 -1.76
C LYS A 743 14.52 30.15 -2.60
N LYS A 744 13.26 30.01 -2.19
CA LYS A 744 12.12 30.66 -2.85
C LYS A 744 12.22 32.18 -2.82
N LYS A 745 12.59 32.75 -1.66
CA LYS A 745 12.82 34.19 -1.54
C LYS A 745 13.97 34.68 -2.43
N GLN A 746 15.05 33.93 -2.51
CA GLN A 746 16.17 34.24 -3.39
C GLN A 746 15.77 34.18 -4.86
N LYS A 747 15.04 33.11 -5.25
CA LYS A 747 14.56 32.96 -6.63
C LYS A 747 13.58 34.07 -7.02
N GLN A 748 12.62 34.41 -6.14
CA GLN A 748 11.71 35.53 -6.35
C GLN A 748 12.45 36.88 -6.49
N ARG A 749 13.50 37.08 -5.69
CA ARG A 749 14.35 38.27 -5.82
C ARG A 749 15.09 38.30 -7.14
N GLN A 750 15.62 37.16 -7.59
CA GLN A 750 16.27 37.04 -8.89
C GLN A 750 15.29 37.28 -10.06
N GLU A 751 14.14 36.62 -10.04
CA GLU A 751 13.10 36.83 -11.05
C GLU A 751 12.61 38.28 -11.10
N GLN A 752 12.51 38.95 -9.94
CA GLN A 752 12.12 40.34 -9.85
C GLN A 752 13.23 41.29 -10.35
N GLN A 753 14.49 40.92 -10.11
CA GLN A 753 15.63 41.64 -10.60
C GLN A 753 15.79 41.51 -12.12
N GLU A 754 15.69 40.32 -12.66
CA GLU A 754 15.69 40.07 -14.11
C GLU A 754 14.51 40.81 -14.83
N SER A 755 13.35 40.86 -14.18
CA SER A 755 12.20 41.61 -14.68
C SER A 755 12.48 43.12 -14.68
N ASN A 756 13.06 43.63 -13.62
CA ASN A 756 13.43 45.04 -13.52
C ASN A 756 14.51 45.40 -14.54
N ASP A 757 15.57 44.59 -14.66
CA ASP A 757 16.66 44.80 -15.62
C ASP A 757 16.12 44.82 -17.07
N ARG A 758 15.16 43.97 -17.39
CA ARG A 758 14.49 43.95 -18.70
C ARG A 758 13.63 45.21 -18.93
N ILE A 759 12.92 45.67 -17.91
CA ILE A 759 12.14 46.94 -17.98
C ILE A 759 13.07 48.12 -18.18
N GLU A 760 14.19 48.19 -17.45
CA GLU A 760 15.21 49.24 -17.57
C GLU A 760 15.82 49.27 -18.98
N GLU A 761 16.14 48.10 -19.55
CA GLU A 761 16.65 48.01 -20.91
C GLU A 761 15.65 48.56 -21.94
N ILE A 762 14.37 48.20 -21.80
CA ILE A 762 13.32 48.74 -22.69
C ILE A 762 13.17 50.28 -22.54
N ILE A 763 13.19 50.77 -21.29
CA ILE A 763 13.12 52.23 -21.03
C ILE A 763 14.28 52.96 -21.69
N LEU A 764 15.51 52.43 -21.56
CA LEU A 764 16.71 53.03 -22.17
C LEU A 764 16.65 52.98 -23.68
N GLN A 765 16.22 51.90 -24.29
CA GLN A 765 16.00 51.83 -25.74
C GLN A 765 14.95 52.81 -26.24
N MET A 766 13.83 52.98 -25.54
CA MET A 766 12.83 54.01 -25.87
C MET A 766 13.37 55.43 -25.73
N ALA A 767 14.12 55.68 -24.65
CA ALA A 767 14.72 57.00 -24.39
C ALA A 767 15.86 57.35 -25.37
N GLU A 768 16.43 56.38 -26.06
CA GLU A 768 17.44 56.56 -27.13
C GLU A 768 16.75 57.03 -28.44
N LEU A 769 15.51 56.62 -28.68
CA LEU A 769 14.76 56.99 -29.86
C LEU A 769 14.03 58.31 -29.72
N ALA A 770 13.46 58.61 -28.57
CA ALA A 770 12.73 59.86 -28.27
C ALA A 770 12.59 60.08 -26.74
N PRO A 771 12.36 61.33 -26.26
CA PRO A 771 12.04 61.56 -24.85
C PRO A 771 10.81 60.82 -24.40
N VAL A 772 10.90 60.04 -23.32
CA VAL A 772 9.87 59.12 -22.80
C VAL A 772 9.08 59.76 -21.68
N THR A 773 7.77 59.59 -21.66
CA THR A 773 6.90 59.94 -20.53
C THR A 773 6.39 58.68 -19.81
N VAL A 774 5.88 58.86 -18.57
CA VAL A 774 5.21 57.74 -17.84
C VAL A 774 4.09 57.11 -18.68
N ARG A 775 3.35 57.89 -19.45
CA ARG A 775 2.28 57.38 -20.32
C ARG A 775 2.79 56.47 -21.45
N ASP A 776 3.96 56.82 -22.00
CA ASP A 776 4.54 56.04 -23.09
C ASP A 776 4.95 54.65 -22.55
N LEU A 777 5.49 54.56 -21.32
CA LEU A 777 5.82 53.32 -20.68
C LEU A 777 4.58 52.45 -20.39
N LEU A 778 3.49 53.08 -19.89
CA LEU A 778 2.24 52.35 -19.62
C LEU A 778 1.57 51.82 -20.90
N SER A 779 1.91 52.38 -22.06
CA SER A 779 1.40 51.90 -23.35
C SER A 779 2.17 50.73 -23.94
N VAL A 780 3.42 50.54 -23.50
CA VAL A 780 4.34 49.51 -24.04
C VAL A 780 4.59 48.36 -23.04
N LEU A 781 4.57 48.68 -21.75
CA LEU A 781 4.86 47.73 -20.67
C LEU A 781 3.58 47.52 -19.82
N GLU A 782 3.34 46.27 -19.45
CA GLU A 782 2.27 45.91 -18.52
C GLU A 782 2.70 46.15 -17.06
N ILE A 783 2.95 47.42 -16.71
CA ILE A 783 3.37 47.86 -15.38
C ILE A 783 2.44 48.93 -14.80
N THR A 784 2.43 49.07 -13.50
CA THR A 784 1.67 50.11 -12.83
C THR A 784 2.36 51.47 -12.95
N GLN A 785 1.58 52.55 -12.79
CA GLN A 785 2.12 53.91 -12.82
C GLN A 785 3.21 54.14 -11.77
N GLU A 786 3.01 53.57 -10.58
CA GLU A 786 3.96 53.66 -9.46
C GLU A 786 5.29 52.95 -9.78
N GLU A 787 5.24 51.79 -10.45
CA GLU A 787 6.41 51.05 -10.92
C GLU A 787 7.15 51.83 -12.03
N ALA A 788 6.45 52.39 -12.98
CA ALA A 788 7.03 53.21 -14.04
C ALA A 788 7.76 54.44 -13.49
N GLU A 789 7.13 55.19 -12.57
CA GLU A 789 7.73 56.36 -11.91
C GLU A 789 8.97 55.96 -11.09
N LYS A 790 8.93 54.82 -10.41
CA LYS A 790 10.05 54.30 -9.62
C LYS A 790 11.23 53.93 -10.51
N GLN A 791 11.01 53.25 -11.62
CA GLN A 791 12.06 52.85 -12.55
C GLN A 791 12.69 54.09 -13.25
N LEU A 792 11.90 55.04 -13.72
CA LEU A 792 12.40 56.29 -14.30
C LEU A 792 13.21 57.10 -13.29
N SER A 793 12.76 57.15 -12.03
CA SER A 793 13.47 57.88 -10.98
C SER A 793 14.82 57.16 -10.65
N PHE A 794 14.82 55.85 -10.63
CA PHE A 794 16.02 55.02 -10.42
C PHE A 794 17.04 55.25 -11.55
N LEU A 795 16.65 55.17 -12.81
CA LEU A 795 17.52 55.41 -13.96
C LEU A 795 18.06 56.87 -14.03
N CYS A 796 17.31 57.85 -13.54
CA CYS A 796 17.79 59.22 -13.38
C CYS A 796 18.84 59.30 -12.26
N GLN A 797 18.63 58.66 -11.13
CA GLN A 797 19.61 58.63 -10.04
C GLN A 797 20.93 57.95 -10.44
N GLN A 798 20.85 56.94 -11.29
CA GLN A 798 22.04 56.25 -11.83
C GLN A 798 22.72 57.06 -12.98
N GLY A 799 22.15 58.19 -13.41
CA GLY A 799 22.73 59.06 -14.45
C GLY A 799 22.49 58.53 -15.89
N TYR A 800 21.63 57.55 -16.09
CA TYR A 800 21.31 57.06 -17.43
C TYR A 800 20.22 57.90 -18.15
N LEU A 801 19.37 58.56 -17.36
CA LEU A 801 18.33 59.46 -17.89
C LEU A 801 18.43 60.83 -17.27
N ILE A 802 18.03 61.87 -18.05
CA ILE A 802 17.88 63.27 -17.62
C ILE A 802 16.40 63.59 -17.62
N LYS A 803 15.90 64.05 -16.48
CA LYS A 803 14.53 64.56 -16.34
C LYS A 803 14.46 65.98 -16.78
N SER A 804 13.55 66.31 -17.72
CA SER A 804 13.21 67.70 -18.19
C SER A 804 11.72 67.92 -18.01
N GLU A 805 11.34 69.16 -17.78
CA GLU A 805 9.95 69.61 -17.68
C GLU A 805 9.66 70.58 -18.76
N GLU A 806 8.82 70.30 -19.75
CA GLU A 806 8.38 71.19 -20.84
C GLU A 806 6.85 71.28 -20.85
N ALA A 807 6.38 72.46 -20.73
CA ALA A 807 4.92 72.78 -20.79
C ALA A 807 4.06 71.99 -19.78
N GLY A 808 4.59 71.73 -18.58
CA GLY A 808 3.90 70.95 -17.50
C GLY A 808 3.93 69.44 -17.66
N ASN A 809 4.63 68.90 -18.67
CA ASN A 809 4.85 67.45 -18.83
C ASN A 809 6.28 67.08 -18.49
N ILE A 810 6.41 66.05 -17.65
CA ILE A 810 7.71 65.50 -17.29
C ILE A 810 8.15 64.51 -18.38
N ARG A 811 9.33 64.72 -18.94
CA ARG A 811 9.96 63.88 -19.96
C ARG A 811 11.30 63.40 -19.50
N TYR A 812 11.67 62.18 -19.88
CA TYR A 812 12.93 61.55 -19.56
C TYR A 812 13.69 61.24 -20.85
N GLN A 813 14.95 61.67 -20.93
CA GLN A 813 15.77 61.53 -22.12
C GLN A 813 17.08 60.85 -21.72
N LYS A 814 17.69 60.05 -22.59
CA LYS A 814 18.98 59.43 -22.35
C LYS A 814 20.05 60.50 -22.03
N ALA A 815 20.83 60.30 -20.97
CA ALA A 815 21.97 61.11 -20.68
C ALA A 815 23.07 60.89 -21.73
N GLY A 816 23.61 61.98 -22.31
CA GLY A 816 24.57 61.86 -23.41
C GLY A 816 25.95 61.31 -23.01
#